data_0593eb36b0aa86252410988561897201
#
_entry.id   0593eb36b0aa86252410988561897201
#
_cell.length_a   1.000
_cell.length_b   1.000
_cell.length_c   1.000
_cell.angle_alpha   90.00
_cell.angle_beta   90.00
_cell.angle_gamma   90.00
#
_symmetry.space_group_name_H-M   'P 1'
#
loop_
_entity.id
_entity.type
_entity.pdbx_description
1 polymer ?
#
loop_
_entity_poly.entity_id
_entity_poly.type
_entity_poly.pdbx_seq_one_letter_code
_entity_poly.pdbx_strand_id
1 'polypeptide(L)'
;MPFDQYPTYSGTDLGMNWSADKTIFKLWSPAAQAVKLRLYSNGSTGKAIQTIDLQKKDNGVWEANLAGNQKGKYYTVQVQHGGKWLAETADAYAKAVGLNGKRGMILDLTETNPTGWATDKRPIQKQFTDIILYELHIRDLSINPNSGIKNAGKFLGLTETGTKNTKGLSTGLDHIKALGVTHVHLLPSFDYRHTSVDESKLDQPQYNWGYDPEHFNVPEGSYSTNPSDGAVRIREFKQAIKTLHENGIRVVMDVVYNHTGATEGSVFNQTVPGYYYRLNADGSYSNASGCGNETASERAMVRKYIIESMKYWVQEYHIDGFRVDLMGIHDIETMNQASAALHAIDPTIYIYGEGWTSGSSPLPDSLRAIKANTFKLNQVAAFSDDLRDGLKGSVFNHTEKGFINGRAGLEESIKFGITASVKHPQVDYSKVNYSKAPWAKEPYQTITYAECHDNHTLWDRLMLSCPDASEADRIKMQKLAMTIVLTSQGVSFLHAGMEMLRTKNGVENSFNSPDEINRFDWDRKTKYAAFNDYIQQLIQLRKNHPAFRMPTADMIRKNIKFLDTKDPNLVAYQIAFNANNDAWTRIIVIFNGNADEKFVAIPKGTFNIVLDETQINEKGIKTLISPKVGVPGMSAMILVE
;
A
#
# COMPACT_ATOMS: atom_id res chain seq x y z
N MET A 1 25.64 -0.36 28.45
CA MET A 1 26.26 0.03 27.17
C MET A 1 25.21 0.81 26.38
N PRO A 2 25.49 2.04 25.97
CA PRO A 2 24.60 2.81 25.07
C PRO A 2 24.35 2.07 23.75
N PHE A 3 23.19 2.29 23.12
CA PHE A 3 22.79 1.53 21.94
C PHE A 3 23.68 1.76 20.70
N ASP A 4 24.31 2.93 20.59
CA ASP A 4 25.27 3.27 19.55
C ASP A 4 26.61 2.51 19.65
N GLN A 5 26.88 1.93 20.81
CA GLN A 5 28.06 1.09 21.07
C GLN A 5 27.78 -0.40 20.92
N TYR A 6 26.56 -0.80 20.58
CA TYR A 6 26.26 -2.21 20.34
C TYR A 6 26.98 -2.68 19.08
N PRO A 7 27.69 -3.84 19.13
CA PRO A 7 28.34 -4.39 17.95
C PRO A 7 27.30 -4.77 16.90
N THR A 8 27.63 -4.55 15.63
CA THR A 8 26.79 -4.92 14.50
C THR A 8 27.19 -6.29 13.94
N TYR A 9 26.21 -7.01 13.43
CA TYR A 9 26.42 -8.29 12.74
C TYR A 9 26.11 -8.16 11.26
N SER A 10 27.07 -8.47 10.40
CA SER A 10 26.94 -8.35 8.94
C SER A 10 26.46 -9.62 8.25
N GLY A 11 26.44 -10.78 8.94
CA GLY A 11 25.95 -12.05 8.38
C GLY A 11 24.46 -11.99 8.05
N THR A 12 24.01 -12.84 7.13
CA THR A 12 22.62 -12.90 6.63
C THR A 12 21.86 -14.11 7.15
N ASP A 13 22.32 -14.71 8.24
CA ASP A 13 21.89 -16.01 8.77
C ASP A 13 21.35 -15.94 10.20
N LEU A 14 20.84 -14.76 10.62
CA LEU A 14 20.08 -14.63 11.86
C LEU A 14 18.75 -15.41 11.77
N GLY A 15 18.27 -15.90 12.91
CA GLY A 15 17.10 -16.76 13.03
C GLY A 15 17.41 -18.25 12.84
N MET A 16 16.42 -19.01 12.45
CA MET A 16 16.48 -20.47 12.31
C MET A 16 16.88 -20.86 10.88
N ASN A 17 18.02 -21.54 10.75
CA ASN A 17 18.57 -22.02 9.48
C ASN A 17 18.59 -23.54 9.48
N TRP A 18 17.65 -24.15 8.76
CA TRP A 18 17.45 -25.58 8.68
C TRP A 18 18.21 -26.22 7.52
N SER A 19 18.72 -27.45 7.76
CA SER A 19 19.07 -28.41 6.73
C SER A 19 18.75 -29.83 7.22
N ALA A 20 18.78 -30.83 6.33
CA ALA A 20 18.46 -32.23 6.70
C ALA A 20 19.40 -32.80 7.77
N ASP A 21 20.65 -32.36 7.79
CA ASP A 21 21.69 -32.92 8.70
C ASP A 21 21.84 -32.11 9.99
N LYS A 22 21.50 -30.80 9.94
CA LYS A 22 21.67 -29.91 11.08
C LYS A 22 20.74 -28.71 10.98
N THR A 23 20.46 -28.10 12.11
CA THR A 23 19.76 -26.82 12.20
C THR A 23 20.60 -25.86 13.05
N ILE A 24 20.83 -24.65 12.56
CA ILE A 24 21.59 -23.61 13.25
C ILE A 24 20.62 -22.49 13.61
N PHE A 25 20.59 -22.10 14.88
CA PHE A 25 19.85 -20.95 15.33
C PHE A 25 20.81 -19.85 15.75
N LYS A 26 20.62 -18.63 15.26
CA LYS A 26 21.40 -17.45 15.62
C LYS A 26 20.52 -16.31 16.08
N LEU A 27 20.83 -15.73 17.23
CA LEU A 27 20.17 -14.56 17.77
C LEU A 27 21.19 -13.45 18.00
N TRP A 28 20.91 -12.25 17.50
CA TRP A 28 21.66 -11.06 17.88
C TRP A 28 21.04 -10.46 19.15
N SER A 29 21.80 -10.49 20.24
CA SER A 29 21.41 -9.94 21.55
C SER A 29 22.66 -9.57 22.35
N PRO A 30 23.32 -8.43 22.02
CA PRO A 30 24.67 -8.11 22.52
C PRO A 30 24.73 -7.91 24.02
N ALA A 31 23.68 -7.42 24.65
CA ALA A 31 23.59 -7.17 26.08
C ALA A 31 23.04 -8.36 26.89
N ALA A 32 22.71 -9.46 26.24
CA ALA A 32 22.25 -10.66 26.94
C ALA A 32 23.34 -11.27 27.83
N GLN A 33 22.94 -11.80 28.96
CA GLN A 33 23.80 -12.53 29.90
C GLN A 33 23.76 -14.05 29.63
N ALA A 34 22.61 -14.56 29.18
CA ALA A 34 22.41 -15.92 28.76
C ALA A 34 21.21 -15.99 27.78
N VAL A 35 21.21 -16.98 26.91
CA VAL A 35 20.12 -17.22 25.96
C VAL A 35 19.81 -18.72 25.92
N LYS A 36 18.50 -19.05 25.93
CA LYS A 36 18.00 -20.43 25.82
C LYS A 36 17.12 -20.56 24.59
N LEU A 37 17.30 -21.65 23.87
CA LEU A 37 16.39 -22.13 22.83
C LEU A 37 15.61 -23.31 23.39
N ARG A 38 14.28 -23.30 23.25
CA ARG A 38 13.42 -24.42 23.61
C ARG A 38 12.76 -25.00 22.39
N LEU A 39 12.72 -26.32 22.29
CA LEU A 39 12.03 -27.04 21.24
C LEU A 39 10.73 -27.65 21.76
N TYR A 40 9.74 -27.72 20.88
CA TYR A 40 8.40 -28.24 21.17
C TYR A 40 7.91 -29.14 20.02
N SER A 41 7.02 -30.06 20.35
CA SER A 41 6.30 -30.87 19.34
C SER A 41 5.04 -30.21 18.78
N ASN A 42 4.57 -29.12 19.43
CA ASN A 42 3.32 -28.44 19.05
C ASN A 42 3.52 -26.92 19.03
N GLY A 43 2.85 -26.22 18.09
CA GLY A 43 3.00 -24.80 17.83
C GLY A 43 2.43 -23.85 18.89
N SER A 44 1.58 -24.34 19.80
CA SER A 44 0.88 -23.48 20.76
C SER A 44 0.76 -24.04 22.17
N THR A 45 0.85 -25.37 22.34
CA THR A 45 0.62 -26.07 23.63
C THR A 45 1.73 -27.06 23.97
N GLY A 46 1.68 -27.62 25.17
CA GLY A 46 2.65 -28.61 25.63
C GLY A 46 3.95 -28.02 26.20
N LYS A 47 4.72 -28.87 26.87
CA LYS A 47 6.00 -28.51 27.49
C LYS A 47 7.14 -28.61 26.47
N ALA A 48 8.24 -27.91 26.74
CA ALA A 48 9.46 -28.06 25.97
C ALA A 48 9.97 -29.50 26.03
N ILE A 49 10.29 -30.05 24.86
CA ILE A 49 10.88 -31.39 24.73
C ILE A 49 12.40 -31.37 24.86
N GLN A 50 12.99 -30.17 24.63
CA GLN A 50 14.42 -29.92 24.78
C GLN A 50 14.65 -28.45 25.11
N THR A 51 15.64 -28.18 25.97
CA THR A 51 16.15 -26.83 26.24
C THR A 51 17.65 -26.83 25.99
N ILE A 52 18.13 -25.80 25.27
CA ILE A 52 19.52 -25.68 24.84
C ILE A 52 20.02 -24.31 25.23
N ASP A 53 21.14 -24.24 25.94
CA ASP A 53 21.84 -22.98 26.22
C ASP A 53 22.67 -22.60 25.00
N LEU A 54 22.50 -21.36 24.53
CA LEU A 54 23.24 -20.84 23.39
C LEU A 54 24.65 -20.42 23.80
N GLN A 55 25.57 -20.53 22.85
CA GLN A 55 26.94 -20.06 23.01
C GLN A 55 27.08 -18.64 22.47
N LYS A 56 27.68 -17.77 23.25
CA LYS A 56 28.01 -16.41 22.82
C LYS A 56 29.13 -16.46 21.79
N LYS A 57 28.93 -15.72 20.71
CA LYS A 57 29.86 -15.54 19.60
C LYS A 57 30.24 -14.05 19.46
N ASP A 58 31.07 -13.74 18.49
CA ASP A 58 31.46 -12.37 18.17
C ASP A 58 30.27 -11.51 17.72
N ASN A 59 30.43 -10.21 17.76
CA ASN A 59 29.47 -9.23 17.25
C ASN A 59 28.07 -9.30 17.92
N GLY A 60 27.99 -9.78 19.17
CA GLY A 60 26.75 -9.84 19.93
C GLY A 60 25.80 -10.98 19.54
N VAL A 61 26.28 -11.94 18.78
CA VAL A 61 25.51 -13.12 18.33
C VAL A 61 25.55 -14.23 19.38
N TRP A 62 24.45 -14.94 19.51
CA TRP A 62 24.31 -16.17 20.27
C TRP A 62 23.91 -17.30 19.32
N GLU A 63 24.51 -18.48 19.45
CA GLU A 63 24.35 -19.59 18.50
C GLU A 63 24.05 -20.90 19.20
N ALA A 64 23.13 -21.67 18.62
CA ALA A 64 22.89 -23.08 18.94
C ALA A 64 23.00 -23.93 17.67
N ASN A 65 23.65 -25.10 17.79
CA ASN A 65 23.76 -26.10 16.74
C ASN A 65 22.98 -27.34 17.17
N LEU A 66 21.99 -27.72 16.37
CA LEU A 66 21.11 -28.85 16.57
C LEU A 66 21.46 -29.94 15.56
N ALA A 67 21.90 -31.11 16.03
CA ALA A 67 22.21 -32.24 15.17
C ALA A 67 20.92 -32.88 14.62
N GLY A 68 21.01 -33.41 13.41
CA GLY A 68 19.93 -34.12 12.75
C GLY A 68 18.77 -33.23 12.29
N ASN A 69 17.79 -33.89 11.68
CA ASN A 69 16.63 -33.20 11.12
C ASN A 69 15.68 -32.69 12.22
N GLN A 70 15.51 -31.39 12.31
CA GLN A 70 14.60 -30.75 13.28
C GLN A 70 13.30 -30.26 12.63
N LYS A 71 13.09 -30.52 11.34
CA LYS A 71 11.89 -30.08 10.60
C LYS A 71 10.60 -30.55 11.30
N GLY A 72 9.59 -29.66 11.31
CA GLY A 72 8.29 -29.89 11.93
C GLY A 72 8.24 -29.61 13.42
N LYS A 73 9.38 -29.36 14.07
CA LYS A 73 9.39 -28.90 15.47
C LYS A 73 9.13 -27.41 15.53
N TYR A 74 8.68 -26.98 16.71
CA TYR A 74 8.48 -25.58 17.04
C TYR A 74 9.52 -25.13 18.07
N TYR A 75 9.73 -23.82 18.16
CA TYR A 75 10.73 -23.26 19.08
C TYR A 75 10.32 -21.94 19.66
N THR A 76 10.91 -21.64 20.84
CA THR A 76 10.97 -20.31 21.42
C THR A 76 12.39 -19.99 21.83
N VAL A 77 12.69 -18.70 21.91
CA VAL A 77 13.91 -18.17 22.51
C VAL A 77 13.57 -17.46 23.80
N GLN A 78 14.47 -17.52 24.77
CA GLN A 78 14.38 -16.78 26.03
C GLN A 78 15.73 -16.16 26.39
N VAL A 79 15.74 -14.85 26.66
CA VAL A 79 16.93 -14.06 26.92
C VAL A 79 16.99 -13.71 28.41
N GLN A 80 18.17 -13.79 28.99
CA GLN A 80 18.45 -13.22 30.32
C GLN A 80 19.09 -11.83 30.17
N HIS A 81 18.42 -10.82 30.70
CA HIS A 81 18.89 -9.43 30.68
C HIS A 81 18.70 -8.78 32.05
N GLY A 82 19.72 -8.03 32.52
CA GLY A 82 19.68 -7.40 33.86
C GLY A 82 19.44 -8.39 35.01
N GLY A 83 19.96 -9.61 34.90
CA GLY A 83 19.80 -10.66 35.92
C GLY A 83 18.45 -11.37 35.89
N LYS A 84 17.52 -11.02 35.00
CA LYS A 84 16.17 -11.60 34.88
C LYS A 84 15.99 -12.30 33.56
N TRP A 85 15.29 -13.44 33.56
CA TRP A 85 14.80 -14.08 32.34
C TRP A 85 13.58 -13.31 31.86
N LEU A 86 13.62 -12.86 30.58
CA LEU A 86 12.49 -12.26 29.89
C LEU A 86 11.46 -13.33 29.51
N ALA A 87 10.33 -12.94 28.92
CA ALA A 87 9.36 -13.92 28.45
C ALA A 87 9.91 -14.74 27.26
N GLU A 88 9.38 -15.97 27.10
CA GLU A 88 9.63 -16.74 25.90
C GLU A 88 8.93 -16.11 24.71
N THR A 89 9.60 -16.09 23.56
CA THR A 89 9.05 -15.55 22.31
C THR A 89 9.57 -16.35 21.11
N ALA A 90 8.90 -16.30 19.98
CA ALA A 90 9.54 -16.61 18.72
C ALA A 90 10.64 -15.56 18.45
N ASP A 91 11.51 -15.78 17.48
CA ASP A 91 12.52 -14.79 17.13
C ASP A 91 12.00 -13.81 16.05
N ALA A 92 12.64 -12.65 15.94
CA ALA A 92 12.27 -11.63 14.97
C ALA A 92 12.44 -12.07 13.50
N TYR A 93 13.31 -13.06 13.26
CA TYR A 93 13.57 -13.63 11.92
C TYR A 93 12.76 -14.90 11.63
N ALA A 94 11.81 -15.26 12.49
CA ALA A 94 10.93 -16.42 12.25
C ALA A 94 10.23 -16.27 10.88
N LYS A 95 10.26 -17.33 10.08
CA LYS A 95 9.66 -17.39 8.74
C LYS A 95 8.34 -18.16 8.72
N ALA A 96 8.09 -18.90 9.78
CA ALA A 96 6.84 -19.60 10.03
C ALA A 96 6.60 -19.67 11.53
N VAL A 97 5.33 -19.63 11.92
CA VAL A 97 4.88 -19.74 13.30
C VAL A 97 3.71 -20.71 13.43
N GLY A 98 3.50 -21.21 14.64
CA GLY A 98 2.28 -21.93 14.98
C GLY A 98 1.13 -20.97 15.28
N LEU A 99 0.01 -21.55 15.72
CA LEU A 99 -1.24 -20.85 16.01
C LEU A 99 -1.02 -19.62 16.90
N ASN A 100 -1.57 -18.47 16.47
CA ASN A 100 -1.47 -17.20 17.17
C ASN A 100 -0.02 -16.71 17.39
N GLY A 101 0.90 -17.01 16.49
CA GLY A 101 2.28 -16.51 16.55
C GLY A 101 3.13 -17.02 17.73
N LYS A 102 2.62 -17.95 18.55
CA LYS A 102 3.23 -18.31 19.87
C LYS A 102 4.62 -18.92 19.78
N ARG A 103 4.92 -19.66 18.73
CA ARG A 103 6.20 -20.38 18.57
C ARG A 103 6.63 -20.34 17.12
N GLY A 104 7.91 -20.11 16.88
CA GLY A 104 8.49 -20.29 15.56
C GLY A 104 8.43 -21.75 15.11
N MET A 105 8.29 -22.02 13.81
CA MET A 105 8.28 -23.35 13.23
C MET A 105 9.54 -23.59 12.41
N ILE A 106 10.16 -24.75 12.57
CA ILE A 106 11.32 -25.19 11.79
C ILE A 106 10.82 -25.93 10.56
N LEU A 107 11.09 -25.37 9.38
CA LEU A 107 10.61 -25.94 8.12
C LEU A 107 11.63 -25.82 6.99
N ASP A 108 11.40 -26.58 5.93
CA ASP A 108 12.00 -26.39 4.63
C ASP A 108 11.08 -25.51 3.78
N LEU A 109 11.50 -24.27 3.51
CA LEU A 109 10.71 -23.33 2.71
C LEU A 109 10.43 -23.84 1.30
N THR A 110 11.30 -24.68 0.74
CA THR A 110 11.10 -25.22 -0.62
C THR A 110 9.88 -26.13 -0.71
N GLU A 111 9.49 -26.79 0.38
CA GLU A 111 8.28 -27.62 0.44
C GLU A 111 6.98 -26.81 0.48
N THR A 112 7.09 -25.49 0.70
CA THR A 112 5.94 -24.59 0.67
C THR A 112 5.66 -24.02 -0.72
N ASN A 113 6.49 -24.32 -1.71
CA ASN A 113 6.33 -23.83 -3.06
C ASN A 113 5.14 -24.50 -3.77
N PRO A 114 4.19 -23.73 -4.30
CA PRO A 114 3.12 -24.30 -5.11
C PRO A 114 3.68 -24.81 -6.45
N THR A 115 2.93 -25.69 -7.12
CA THR A 115 3.31 -26.21 -8.43
C THR A 115 3.62 -25.08 -9.41
N GLY A 116 4.79 -25.16 -10.08
CA GLY A 116 5.24 -24.16 -11.03
C GLY A 116 5.85 -22.89 -10.40
N TRP A 117 6.11 -22.85 -9.09
CA TRP A 117 6.69 -21.70 -8.41
C TRP A 117 8.05 -21.28 -8.96
N ALA A 118 8.91 -22.25 -9.26
CA ALA A 118 10.25 -21.99 -9.82
C ALA A 118 10.23 -21.33 -11.21
N THR A 119 9.11 -21.36 -11.91
CA THR A 119 8.91 -20.75 -13.23
C THR A 119 7.97 -19.54 -13.18
N ASP A 120 7.56 -19.12 -12.00
CA ASP A 120 6.77 -17.91 -11.81
C ASP A 120 7.52 -16.70 -12.35
N LYS A 121 6.81 -15.82 -13.05
CA LYS A 121 7.38 -14.62 -13.68
C LYS A 121 6.54 -13.41 -13.34
N ARG A 122 7.20 -12.39 -12.83
CA ARG A 122 6.60 -11.07 -12.66
C ARG A 122 6.07 -10.54 -13.99
N PRO A 123 4.85 -10.00 -14.06
CA PRO A 123 4.36 -9.30 -15.25
C PRO A 123 5.30 -8.16 -15.66
N ILE A 124 5.42 -7.90 -16.96
CA ILE A 124 6.34 -6.88 -17.50
C ILE A 124 5.92 -5.49 -17.02
N GLN A 125 6.86 -4.75 -16.44
CA GLN A 125 6.75 -3.35 -16.04
C GLN A 125 7.79 -2.53 -16.79
N LYS A 126 7.35 -1.60 -17.66
CA LYS A 126 8.26 -0.79 -18.48
C LYS A 126 8.66 0.50 -17.78
N GLN A 127 7.70 1.22 -17.23
CA GLN A 127 7.88 2.49 -16.55
C GLN A 127 7.04 2.50 -15.27
N PHE A 128 7.54 3.12 -14.20
CA PHE A 128 6.75 3.24 -12.97
C PHE A 128 5.48 4.08 -13.16
N THR A 129 5.48 5.03 -14.09
CA THR A 129 4.28 5.83 -14.41
C THR A 129 3.19 5.03 -15.14
N ASP A 130 3.48 3.81 -15.60
CA ASP A 130 2.48 2.89 -16.15
C ASP A 130 1.63 2.21 -15.06
N ILE A 131 2.06 2.30 -13.81
CA ILE A 131 1.41 1.63 -12.67
C ILE A 131 0.03 2.24 -12.40
N ILE A 132 -0.95 1.35 -12.23
CA ILE A 132 -2.27 1.62 -11.69
C ILE A 132 -2.47 0.68 -10.52
N LEU A 133 -2.43 1.22 -9.30
CA LEU A 133 -2.55 0.49 -8.05
C LEU A 133 -4.02 0.27 -7.68
N TYR A 134 -4.34 -0.89 -7.13
CA TYR A 134 -5.65 -1.24 -6.61
C TYR A 134 -5.50 -1.78 -5.19
N GLU A 135 -5.79 -0.95 -4.20
CA GLU A 135 -5.64 -1.26 -2.78
C GLU A 135 -6.76 -2.19 -2.32
N LEU A 136 -6.41 -3.31 -1.73
CA LEU A 136 -7.32 -4.40 -1.45
C LEU A 136 -7.05 -5.05 -0.09
N HIS A 137 -8.09 -5.23 0.72
CA HIS A 137 -8.06 -6.11 1.89
C HIS A 137 -8.53 -7.53 1.51
N ILE A 138 -7.76 -8.55 1.85
CA ILE A 138 -8.00 -9.94 1.43
C ILE A 138 -9.38 -10.44 1.86
N ARG A 139 -9.76 -10.16 3.12
CA ARG A 139 -11.05 -10.59 3.65
C ARG A 139 -12.22 -9.85 3.00
N ASP A 140 -12.12 -8.54 2.83
CA ASP A 140 -13.19 -7.70 2.29
C ASP A 140 -13.64 -8.14 0.90
N LEU A 141 -12.67 -8.54 0.06
CA LEU A 141 -12.93 -8.95 -1.32
C LEU A 141 -13.95 -10.09 -1.41
N SER A 142 -13.90 -11.04 -0.49
CA SER A 142 -14.53 -12.33 -0.70
C SER A 142 -15.45 -12.80 0.42
N ILE A 143 -15.41 -12.18 1.61
CA ILE A 143 -16.15 -12.66 2.78
C ILE A 143 -17.68 -12.53 2.62
N ASN A 144 -18.17 -11.61 1.78
CA ASN A 144 -19.59 -11.51 1.49
C ASN A 144 -20.04 -12.71 0.64
N PRO A 145 -21.08 -13.47 1.05
CA PRO A 145 -21.58 -14.61 0.27
C PRO A 145 -21.96 -14.28 -1.18
N ASN A 146 -22.36 -13.03 -1.47
CA ASN A 146 -22.66 -12.60 -2.83
C ASN A 146 -21.42 -12.45 -3.74
N SER A 147 -20.22 -12.70 -3.22
CA SER A 147 -19.00 -12.80 -4.02
C SER A 147 -18.94 -14.05 -4.89
N GLY A 148 -19.62 -15.12 -4.51
CA GLY A 148 -19.55 -16.43 -5.14
C GLY A 148 -18.19 -17.14 -4.96
N ILE A 149 -17.30 -16.59 -4.11
CA ILE A 149 -15.98 -17.14 -3.81
C ILE A 149 -16.11 -18.18 -2.67
N LYS A 150 -15.51 -19.35 -2.85
CA LYS A 150 -15.59 -20.47 -1.88
C LYS A 150 -14.63 -20.29 -0.71
N ASN A 151 -13.40 -19.89 -0.99
CA ASN A 151 -12.38 -19.63 0.04
C ASN A 151 -12.51 -18.18 0.55
N ALA A 152 -13.70 -17.86 1.07
CA ALA A 152 -14.06 -16.54 1.51
C ALA A 152 -13.15 -16.03 2.64
N GLY A 153 -12.59 -14.83 2.49
CA GLY A 153 -11.69 -14.21 3.45
C GLY A 153 -10.29 -14.83 3.53
N LYS A 154 -9.89 -15.67 2.55
CA LYS A 154 -8.62 -16.42 2.57
C LYS A 154 -7.73 -16.03 1.38
N PHE A 155 -6.42 -16.31 1.49
CA PHE A 155 -5.47 -16.16 0.39
C PHE A 155 -5.96 -16.88 -0.88
N LEU A 156 -6.48 -18.09 -0.74
CA LEU A 156 -6.99 -18.86 -1.87
C LEU A 156 -8.21 -18.23 -2.55
N GLY A 157 -8.94 -17.34 -1.88
CA GLY A 157 -10.01 -16.56 -2.51
C GLY A 157 -9.53 -15.68 -3.67
N LEU A 158 -8.26 -15.26 -3.65
CA LEU A 158 -7.61 -14.53 -4.75
C LEU A 158 -7.27 -15.42 -5.97
N THR A 159 -7.38 -16.74 -5.84
CA THR A 159 -7.03 -17.69 -6.91
C THR A 159 -8.25 -18.18 -7.70
N GLU A 160 -9.45 -17.90 -7.22
CA GLU A 160 -10.68 -18.41 -7.81
C GLU A 160 -11.11 -17.59 -9.03
N THR A 161 -11.38 -18.28 -10.13
CA THR A 161 -11.88 -17.72 -11.38
C THR A 161 -13.32 -18.18 -11.65
N GLY A 162 -14.03 -17.50 -12.57
CA GLY A 162 -15.41 -17.81 -12.90
C GLY A 162 -16.43 -17.44 -11.82
N THR A 163 -16.00 -16.75 -10.76
CA THR A 163 -16.87 -16.32 -9.66
C THR A 163 -17.79 -15.18 -10.10
N LYS A 164 -19.01 -15.18 -9.56
CA LYS A 164 -20.06 -14.24 -9.99
C LYS A 164 -20.91 -13.81 -8.79
N ASN A 165 -21.39 -12.57 -8.87
CA ASN A 165 -22.39 -12.07 -7.92
C ASN A 165 -23.77 -12.69 -8.19
N THR A 166 -24.79 -12.32 -7.39
CA THR A 166 -26.16 -12.84 -7.48
C THR A 166 -26.83 -12.55 -8.84
N LYS A 167 -26.30 -11.62 -9.63
CA LYS A 167 -26.83 -11.21 -10.95
C LYS A 167 -25.95 -11.67 -12.12
N GLY A 168 -24.95 -12.52 -11.86
CA GLY A 168 -24.11 -13.12 -12.90
C GLY A 168 -22.92 -12.28 -13.35
N LEU A 169 -22.64 -11.14 -12.73
CA LEU A 169 -21.46 -10.32 -13.04
C LEU A 169 -20.22 -10.88 -12.32
N SER A 170 -19.07 -10.80 -12.99
CA SER A 170 -17.79 -11.28 -12.45
C SER A 170 -17.40 -10.58 -11.13
N THR A 171 -16.82 -11.37 -10.23
CA THR A 171 -16.31 -10.94 -8.92
C THR A 171 -14.85 -11.35 -8.77
N GLY A 172 -14.22 -11.02 -7.64
CA GLY A 172 -12.89 -11.48 -7.29
C GLY A 172 -11.84 -11.20 -8.37
N LEU A 173 -11.01 -12.19 -8.66
CA LEU A 173 -9.91 -12.08 -9.61
C LEU A 173 -10.35 -11.66 -11.02
N ASP A 174 -11.46 -12.23 -11.52
CA ASP A 174 -11.94 -11.89 -12.87
C ASP A 174 -12.43 -10.44 -12.97
N HIS A 175 -12.98 -9.89 -11.88
CA HIS A 175 -13.31 -8.47 -11.81
C HIS A 175 -12.05 -7.59 -11.85
N ILE A 176 -11.05 -7.90 -11.03
CA ILE A 176 -9.79 -7.14 -10.97
C ILE A 176 -9.10 -7.15 -12.34
N LYS A 177 -9.08 -8.31 -13.00
CA LYS A 177 -8.55 -8.46 -14.35
C LYS A 177 -9.31 -7.63 -15.38
N ALA A 178 -10.66 -7.65 -15.34
CA ALA A 178 -11.51 -6.88 -16.24
C ALA A 178 -11.37 -5.37 -16.01
N LEU A 179 -11.14 -4.94 -14.78
CA LEU A 179 -10.89 -3.54 -14.43
C LEU A 179 -9.62 -2.99 -15.11
N GLY A 180 -8.61 -3.85 -15.31
CA GLY A 180 -7.42 -3.51 -16.08
C GLY A 180 -6.31 -2.82 -15.27
N VAL A 181 -6.36 -2.88 -13.95
CA VAL A 181 -5.29 -2.42 -13.06
C VAL A 181 -4.02 -3.26 -13.25
N THR A 182 -2.87 -2.72 -12.93
CA THR A 182 -1.58 -3.38 -13.14
C THR A 182 -1.02 -4.02 -11.88
N HIS A 183 -1.38 -3.48 -10.72
CA HIS A 183 -0.90 -3.93 -9.42
C HIS A 183 -2.05 -4.03 -8.43
N VAL A 184 -2.06 -5.09 -7.65
CA VAL A 184 -2.88 -5.19 -6.43
C VAL A 184 -1.98 -4.86 -5.24
N HIS A 185 -2.37 -3.85 -4.47
CA HIS A 185 -1.77 -3.54 -3.19
C HIS A 185 -2.61 -4.23 -2.10
N LEU A 186 -2.04 -5.25 -1.48
CA LEU A 186 -2.66 -5.97 -0.37
C LEU A 186 -2.38 -5.25 0.95
N LEU A 187 -3.43 -4.93 1.70
CA LEU A 187 -3.29 -4.47 3.09
C LEU A 187 -2.46 -5.49 3.89
N PRO A 188 -2.00 -5.17 5.12
CA PRO A 188 -1.05 -6.01 5.83
C PRO A 188 -1.39 -7.49 5.77
N SER A 189 -0.48 -8.26 5.21
CA SER A 189 -0.63 -9.71 4.95
C SER A 189 0.38 -10.55 5.72
N PHE A 190 1.23 -9.89 6.55
CA PHE A 190 2.09 -10.56 7.53
C PHE A 190 1.33 -10.79 8.84
N ASP A 191 1.90 -11.62 9.70
CA ASP A 191 1.32 -12.04 10.98
C ASP A 191 1.19 -10.84 11.95
N TYR A 192 -0.03 -10.55 12.33
CA TYR A 192 -0.38 -9.51 13.29
C TYR A 192 -0.97 -10.12 14.57
N ARG A 193 -1.15 -9.30 15.60
CA ARG A 193 -1.44 -9.79 16.95
C ARG A 193 -2.73 -10.59 17.03
N HIS A 194 -2.66 -11.71 17.74
CA HIS A 194 -3.83 -12.54 18.07
C HIS A 194 -4.88 -11.83 18.94
N THR A 195 -4.56 -10.68 19.52
CA THR A 195 -5.54 -9.83 20.22
C THR A 195 -6.43 -9.06 19.25
N SER A 196 -6.02 -8.92 17.99
CA SER A 196 -6.79 -8.31 16.92
C SER A 196 -7.62 -9.34 16.16
N VAL A 197 -7.03 -10.51 15.88
CA VAL A 197 -7.74 -11.68 15.33
C VAL A 197 -7.17 -12.94 15.97
N ASP A 198 -7.98 -13.65 16.76
CA ASP A 198 -7.61 -14.92 17.39
C ASP A 198 -7.79 -16.07 16.39
N GLU A 199 -6.67 -16.58 15.87
CA GLU A 199 -6.66 -17.68 14.90
C GLU A 199 -7.34 -18.97 15.42
N SER A 200 -7.46 -19.14 16.75
CA SER A 200 -8.15 -20.27 17.35
C SER A 200 -9.68 -20.16 17.32
N LYS A 201 -10.21 -19.01 16.88
CA LYS A 201 -11.64 -18.68 16.90
C LYS A 201 -12.12 -18.11 15.57
N LEU A 202 -11.58 -18.55 14.46
CA LEU A 202 -11.93 -18.04 13.12
C LEU A 202 -13.36 -18.37 12.68
N ASP A 203 -14.07 -19.19 13.41
CA ASP A 203 -15.51 -19.47 13.29
C ASP A 203 -16.37 -18.39 13.94
N GLN A 204 -15.76 -17.48 14.71
CA GLN A 204 -16.45 -16.34 15.34
C GLN A 204 -16.21 -15.06 14.54
N PRO A 205 -17.14 -14.08 14.61
CA PRO A 205 -16.96 -12.79 13.95
C PRO A 205 -15.71 -12.06 14.50
N GLN A 206 -14.74 -11.81 13.63
CA GLN A 206 -13.52 -11.07 13.94
C GLN A 206 -13.06 -10.34 12.69
N TYR A 207 -12.55 -9.14 12.88
CA TYR A 207 -12.03 -8.33 11.78
C TYR A 207 -10.91 -7.40 12.26
N ASN A 208 -9.86 -7.27 11.48
CA ASN A 208 -8.87 -6.22 11.63
C ASN A 208 -8.18 -5.96 10.28
N TRP A 209 -7.73 -4.71 10.05
CA TRP A 209 -6.91 -4.40 8.86
C TRP A 209 -5.51 -4.99 8.94
N GLY A 210 -4.99 -5.27 10.15
CA GLY A 210 -3.69 -5.89 10.36
C GLY A 210 -2.52 -4.92 10.62
N TYR A 211 -2.79 -3.66 10.98
CA TYR A 211 -1.74 -2.68 11.28
C TYR A 211 -1.18 -2.77 12.72
N ASP A 212 -1.15 -3.95 13.31
CA ASP A 212 -0.51 -4.24 14.60
C ASP A 212 0.43 -5.45 14.51
N PRO A 213 1.57 -5.29 13.82
CA PRO A 213 2.47 -6.38 13.46
C PRO A 213 3.06 -7.11 14.67
N GLU A 214 3.19 -8.44 14.54
CA GLU A 214 3.87 -9.31 15.51
C GLU A 214 5.08 -10.01 14.88
N HIS A 215 4.89 -10.71 13.74
CA HIS A 215 5.95 -11.40 13.02
C HIS A 215 6.06 -10.94 11.56
N PHE A 216 6.97 -10.02 11.29
CA PHE A 216 7.11 -9.33 10.00
C PHE A 216 7.49 -10.23 8.81
N ASN A 217 8.00 -11.45 9.05
CA ASN A 217 8.44 -12.37 7.99
C ASN A 217 7.53 -13.60 7.84
N VAL A 218 6.35 -13.56 8.42
CA VAL A 218 5.39 -14.67 8.43
C VAL A 218 4.08 -14.19 7.80
N PRO A 219 3.45 -14.91 6.88
CA PRO A 219 2.11 -14.59 6.40
C PRO A 219 1.04 -14.72 7.49
N GLU A 220 0.03 -13.86 7.44
CA GLU A 220 -1.09 -13.87 8.40
C GLU A 220 -1.86 -15.20 8.38
N GLY A 221 -2.09 -15.75 9.56
CA GLY A 221 -2.73 -17.06 9.70
C GLY A 221 -4.24 -17.03 9.51
N SER A 222 -4.92 -15.93 9.83
CA SER A 222 -6.37 -15.82 9.63
C SER A 222 -6.77 -15.88 8.15
N TYR A 223 -5.85 -15.58 7.23
CA TYR A 223 -6.05 -15.73 5.79
C TYR A 223 -5.71 -17.12 5.26
N SER A 224 -5.21 -18.03 6.10
CA SER A 224 -4.93 -19.41 5.75
C SER A 224 -6.14 -20.33 6.00
N THR A 225 -6.23 -21.42 5.25
CA THR A 225 -7.22 -22.47 5.52
C THR A 225 -6.87 -23.32 6.74
N ASN A 226 -5.60 -23.32 7.16
CA ASN A 226 -5.13 -23.99 8.38
C ASN A 226 -4.07 -23.14 9.11
N PRO A 227 -4.47 -22.26 10.02
CA PRO A 227 -3.52 -21.39 10.75
C PRO A 227 -2.60 -22.14 11.72
N SER A 228 -2.97 -23.39 12.11
CA SER A 228 -2.14 -24.19 13.03
C SER A 228 -0.87 -24.72 12.38
N ASP A 229 -0.81 -24.78 11.06
CA ASP A 229 0.35 -25.24 10.30
C ASP A 229 0.97 -24.07 9.53
N GLY A 230 2.13 -23.60 10.00
CA GLY A 230 2.83 -22.46 9.40
C GLY A 230 3.21 -22.66 7.93
N ALA A 231 3.35 -23.90 7.45
CA ALA A 231 3.66 -24.20 6.05
C ALA A 231 2.45 -23.95 5.12
N VAL A 232 1.23 -24.13 5.62
CA VAL A 232 0.00 -23.95 4.83
C VAL A 232 -0.18 -22.47 4.47
N ARG A 233 -0.06 -21.55 5.45
CA ARG A 233 -0.19 -20.11 5.20
C ARG A 233 0.82 -19.59 4.17
N ILE A 234 2.05 -20.11 4.20
CA ILE A 234 3.11 -19.76 3.25
C ILE A 234 2.74 -20.25 1.83
N ARG A 235 2.35 -21.51 1.69
CA ARG A 235 1.99 -22.09 0.40
C ARG A 235 0.80 -21.38 -0.24
N GLU A 236 -0.22 -21.07 0.54
CA GLU A 236 -1.44 -20.43 0.06
C GLU A 236 -1.17 -18.98 -0.38
N PHE A 237 -0.33 -18.23 0.35
CA PHE A 237 0.04 -16.89 -0.05
C PHE A 237 0.89 -16.89 -1.33
N LYS A 238 1.88 -17.77 -1.45
CA LYS A 238 2.63 -17.98 -2.70
C LYS A 238 1.71 -18.34 -3.87
N GLN A 239 0.70 -19.20 -3.63
CA GLN A 239 -0.27 -19.58 -4.66
C GLN A 239 -1.10 -18.36 -5.11
N ALA A 240 -1.53 -17.51 -4.20
CA ALA A 240 -2.26 -16.27 -4.53
C ALA A 240 -1.41 -15.33 -5.38
N ILE A 241 -0.16 -15.09 -4.99
CA ILE A 241 0.77 -14.24 -5.75
C ILE A 241 1.01 -14.80 -7.16
N LYS A 242 1.33 -16.10 -7.26
CA LYS A 242 1.52 -16.76 -8.55
C LYS A 242 0.30 -16.61 -9.45
N THR A 243 -0.89 -16.79 -8.90
CA THR A 243 -2.14 -16.65 -9.68
C THR A 243 -2.35 -15.22 -10.19
N LEU A 244 -2.03 -14.22 -9.37
CA LEU A 244 -2.07 -12.81 -9.80
C LEU A 244 -1.07 -12.56 -10.95
N HIS A 245 0.17 -13.05 -10.84
CA HIS A 245 1.19 -12.94 -11.90
C HIS A 245 0.72 -13.60 -13.21
N GLU A 246 0.17 -14.80 -13.16
CA GLU A 246 -0.37 -15.53 -14.32
C GLU A 246 -1.52 -14.75 -15.01
N ASN A 247 -2.17 -13.86 -14.28
CA ASN A 247 -3.22 -12.98 -14.80
C ASN A 247 -2.72 -11.57 -15.15
N GLY A 248 -1.41 -11.35 -15.19
CA GLY A 248 -0.79 -10.09 -15.59
C GLY A 248 -0.83 -8.99 -14.52
N ILE A 249 -1.04 -9.35 -13.26
CA ILE A 249 -1.19 -8.45 -12.12
C ILE A 249 0.00 -8.64 -11.17
N ARG A 250 0.70 -7.55 -10.86
CA ARG A 250 1.76 -7.51 -9.86
C ARG A 250 1.19 -7.36 -8.45
N VAL A 251 1.99 -7.72 -7.45
CA VAL A 251 1.58 -7.66 -6.03
C VAL A 251 2.45 -6.69 -5.25
N VAL A 252 1.82 -5.70 -4.65
CA VAL A 252 2.42 -4.80 -3.66
C VAL A 252 1.97 -5.23 -2.27
N MET A 253 2.91 -5.33 -1.36
CA MET A 253 2.64 -5.66 0.03
C MET A 253 2.71 -4.42 0.91
N ASP A 254 1.69 -4.23 1.76
CA ASP A 254 1.71 -3.21 2.81
C ASP A 254 2.61 -3.67 3.95
N VAL A 255 3.58 -2.86 4.36
CA VAL A 255 4.54 -3.18 5.42
C VAL A 255 4.56 -2.11 6.50
N VAL A 256 4.48 -2.57 7.74
CA VAL A 256 4.32 -1.72 8.95
C VAL A 256 5.58 -1.81 9.81
N TYR A 257 6.74 -1.42 9.26
CA TYR A 257 7.99 -1.45 10.04
C TYR A 257 8.12 -0.30 11.03
N ASN A 258 7.21 0.66 11.01
CA ASN A 258 7.25 1.86 11.83
C ASN A 258 6.93 1.62 13.31
N HIS A 259 6.22 0.54 13.66
CA HIS A 259 5.91 0.16 15.04
C HIS A 259 5.68 -1.35 15.18
N THR A 260 5.45 -1.81 16.39
CA THR A 260 4.97 -3.17 16.71
C THR A 260 3.65 -3.10 17.45
N GLY A 261 2.78 -4.10 17.26
CA GLY A 261 1.48 -4.16 17.91
C GLY A 261 1.52 -4.24 19.44
N ALA A 262 2.65 -4.67 20.01
CA ALA A 262 2.96 -4.55 21.44
C ALA A 262 4.36 -3.96 21.62
N THR A 263 4.60 -3.17 22.66
CA THR A 263 5.94 -2.63 22.95
C THR A 263 6.73 -3.60 23.83
N GLU A 264 6.35 -3.75 25.09
CA GLU A 264 7.08 -4.58 26.05
C GLU A 264 7.03 -6.08 25.72
N GLY A 265 5.88 -6.57 25.24
CA GLY A 265 5.68 -7.97 24.86
C GLY A 265 6.15 -8.32 23.44
N SER A 266 6.73 -7.38 22.69
CA SER A 266 7.18 -7.63 21.32
C SER A 266 8.37 -8.59 21.27
N VAL A 267 8.51 -9.30 20.15
CA VAL A 267 9.70 -10.13 19.89
C VAL A 267 11.00 -9.32 19.97
N PHE A 268 10.95 -8.03 19.66
CA PHE A 268 12.09 -7.11 19.74
C PHE A 268 12.52 -6.85 21.18
N ASN A 269 11.59 -6.46 22.06
CA ASN A 269 11.91 -6.19 23.46
C ASN A 269 12.20 -7.48 24.26
N GLN A 270 11.63 -8.61 23.89
CA GLN A 270 11.94 -9.89 24.51
C GLN A 270 13.30 -10.45 24.09
N THR A 271 13.92 -9.90 23.05
CA THR A 271 15.24 -10.34 22.55
C THR A 271 16.34 -9.30 22.77
N VAL A 272 16.06 -8.01 22.51
CA VAL A 272 17.02 -6.91 22.67
C VAL A 272 16.32 -5.68 23.28
N PRO A 273 16.08 -5.65 24.60
CA PRO A 273 15.27 -4.63 25.24
C PRO A 273 15.65 -3.20 24.87
N GLY A 274 14.68 -2.40 24.40
CA GLY A 274 14.80 -0.99 24.06
C GLY A 274 15.54 -0.67 22.76
N TYR A 275 16.30 -1.58 22.18
CA TYR A 275 17.16 -1.28 21.04
C TYR A 275 16.38 -0.94 19.77
N TYR A 276 15.31 -1.66 19.50
CA TYR A 276 14.53 -1.49 18.25
C TYR A 276 13.64 -0.25 18.26
N TYR A 277 13.44 0.35 19.42
CA TYR A 277 12.51 1.47 19.59
C TYR A 277 13.23 2.79 19.80
N ARG A 278 12.64 3.86 19.26
CA ARG A 278 13.08 5.22 19.50
C ARG A 278 12.57 5.68 20.86
N LEU A 279 13.44 6.33 21.61
CA LEU A 279 13.13 6.80 22.97
C LEU A 279 13.12 8.33 23.00
N ASN A 280 12.24 8.88 23.83
CA ASN A 280 12.25 10.29 24.23
C ASN A 280 13.44 10.60 25.16
N ALA A 281 13.71 11.86 25.39
CA ALA A 281 14.80 12.30 26.25
C ALA A 281 14.68 11.82 27.72
N ASP A 282 13.48 11.54 28.18
CA ASP A 282 13.18 10.99 29.51
C ASP A 282 13.29 9.46 29.58
N GLY A 283 13.63 8.80 28.49
CA GLY A 283 13.74 7.34 28.38
C GLY A 283 12.43 6.61 28.11
N SER A 284 11.30 7.30 28.00
CA SER A 284 10.03 6.70 27.57
C SER A 284 10.04 6.37 26.08
N TYR A 285 9.18 5.44 25.65
CA TYR A 285 9.04 5.13 24.21
C TYR A 285 8.40 6.31 23.47
N SER A 286 9.00 6.70 22.36
CA SER A 286 8.40 7.65 21.43
C SER A 286 7.21 7.01 20.70
N ASN A 287 6.22 7.82 20.34
CA ASN A 287 4.93 7.36 19.78
C ASN A 287 4.49 8.18 18.56
N ALA A 288 5.37 8.38 17.61
CA ALA A 288 4.99 9.05 16.35
C ALA A 288 4.06 8.20 15.47
N SER A 289 3.93 6.91 15.76
CA SER A 289 2.95 6.04 15.10
C SER A 289 1.51 6.25 15.59
N GLY A 290 1.33 6.77 16.81
CA GLY A 290 0.03 6.77 17.49
C GLY A 290 -0.37 5.41 18.09
N CYS A 291 0.48 4.37 17.95
CA CYS A 291 0.22 2.99 18.37
C CYS A 291 1.02 2.57 19.64
N GLY A 292 1.58 3.53 20.35
CA GLY A 292 2.29 3.30 21.62
C GLY A 292 3.81 3.15 21.51
N ASN A 293 4.35 3.05 20.32
CA ASN A 293 5.80 2.97 20.06
C ASN A 293 6.15 3.40 18.64
N GLU A 294 7.43 3.62 18.38
CA GLU A 294 7.98 3.74 17.02
C GLU A 294 9.35 3.08 16.93
N THR A 295 9.69 2.53 15.77
CA THR A 295 10.98 1.88 15.56
C THR A 295 12.08 2.89 15.24
N ALA A 296 13.30 2.60 15.69
CA ALA A 296 14.49 3.41 15.48
C ALA A 296 15.25 2.96 14.21
N SER A 297 14.69 3.22 13.03
CA SER A 297 15.25 2.75 11.75
C SER A 297 16.66 3.23 11.46
N GLU A 298 17.08 4.35 12.04
CA GLU A 298 18.44 4.89 11.97
C GLU A 298 19.50 4.00 12.65
N ARG A 299 19.10 3.08 13.54
CA ARG A 299 20.02 2.15 14.17
C ARG A 299 20.40 1.01 13.22
N ALA A 300 21.69 0.68 13.19
CA ALA A 300 22.26 -0.23 12.21
C ALA A 300 21.55 -1.60 12.10
N MET A 301 21.21 -2.23 13.25
CA MET A 301 20.58 -3.55 13.24
C MET A 301 19.07 -3.48 13.00
N VAL A 302 18.42 -2.34 13.27
CA VAL A 302 17.02 -2.10 12.87
C VAL A 302 16.94 -1.92 11.35
N ARG A 303 17.81 -1.08 10.79
CA ARG A 303 17.93 -0.89 9.34
C ARG A 303 18.20 -2.21 8.62
N LYS A 304 19.19 -2.99 9.13
CA LYS A 304 19.48 -4.32 8.61
C LYS A 304 18.24 -5.21 8.59
N TYR A 305 17.49 -5.25 9.70
CA TYR A 305 16.29 -6.05 9.83
C TYR A 305 15.24 -5.69 8.78
N ILE A 306 14.95 -4.38 8.63
CA ILE A 306 13.97 -3.88 7.64
C ILE A 306 14.38 -4.29 6.22
N ILE A 307 15.66 -4.06 5.86
CA ILE A 307 16.16 -4.40 4.51
C ILE A 307 16.11 -5.91 4.26
N GLU A 308 16.51 -6.73 5.22
CA GLU A 308 16.49 -8.19 5.08
C GLU A 308 15.06 -8.75 5.01
N SER A 309 14.14 -8.19 5.78
CA SER A 309 12.73 -8.54 5.71
C SER A 309 12.14 -8.21 4.33
N MET A 310 12.35 -7.01 3.80
CA MET A 310 11.87 -6.65 2.46
C MET A 310 12.51 -7.55 1.36
N LYS A 311 13.82 -7.82 1.45
CA LYS A 311 14.49 -8.75 0.53
C LYS A 311 13.88 -10.16 0.59
N TYR A 312 13.58 -10.65 1.79
CA TYR A 312 12.95 -11.95 1.98
C TYR A 312 11.58 -12.04 1.27
N TRP A 313 10.72 -11.02 1.39
CA TRP A 313 9.45 -10.99 0.69
C TRP A 313 9.61 -10.97 -0.83
N VAL A 314 10.61 -10.26 -1.35
CA VAL A 314 10.91 -10.22 -2.80
C VAL A 314 11.45 -11.57 -3.31
N GLN A 315 12.36 -12.19 -2.56
CA GLN A 315 13.06 -13.41 -3.01
C GLN A 315 12.23 -14.67 -2.79
N GLU A 316 11.53 -14.77 -1.66
CA GLU A 316 10.78 -15.96 -1.27
C GLU A 316 9.33 -15.96 -1.80
N TYR A 317 8.69 -14.77 -1.86
CA TYR A 317 7.29 -14.64 -2.27
C TYR A 317 7.11 -13.94 -3.61
N HIS A 318 8.18 -13.50 -4.25
CA HIS A 318 8.16 -12.77 -5.52
C HIS A 318 7.33 -11.47 -5.47
N ILE A 319 7.27 -10.82 -4.31
CA ILE A 319 6.59 -9.53 -4.15
C ILE A 319 7.21 -8.48 -5.10
N ASP A 320 6.36 -7.67 -5.75
CA ASP A 320 6.73 -6.71 -6.80
C ASP A 320 6.85 -5.27 -6.32
N GLY A 321 6.47 -4.99 -5.09
CA GLY A 321 6.54 -3.65 -4.52
C GLY A 321 6.10 -3.61 -3.07
N PHE A 322 6.29 -2.44 -2.46
CA PHE A 322 5.93 -2.19 -1.07
C PHE A 322 5.24 -0.85 -0.89
N ARG A 323 4.16 -0.85 -0.12
CA ARG A 323 3.64 0.37 0.52
C ARG A 323 4.16 0.39 1.95
N VAL A 324 4.87 1.44 2.31
CA VAL A 324 5.45 1.60 3.64
C VAL A 324 4.53 2.48 4.49
N ASP A 325 3.89 1.84 5.45
CA ASP A 325 3.02 2.49 6.43
C ASP A 325 3.79 3.52 7.23
N LEU A 326 3.21 4.73 7.46
CA LEU A 326 3.83 5.85 8.15
C LEU A 326 5.33 5.97 7.81
N MET A 327 5.66 5.96 6.51
CA MET A 327 7.03 6.03 5.99
C MET A 327 7.81 7.22 6.58
N GLY A 328 7.10 8.29 6.95
CA GLY A 328 7.67 9.47 7.59
C GLY A 328 8.30 9.23 8.96
N ILE A 329 8.13 8.05 9.57
CA ILE A 329 8.82 7.63 10.79
C ILE A 329 10.24 7.15 10.48
N HIS A 330 10.44 6.54 9.31
CA HIS A 330 11.75 6.01 8.91
C HIS A 330 12.70 7.12 8.47
N ASP A 331 13.99 6.88 8.67
CA ASP A 331 15.03 7.77 8.19
C ASP A 331 15.28 7.59 6.68
N ILE A 332 15.74 8.68 6.03
CA ILE A 332 16.03 8.72 4.60
C ILE A 332 17.05 7.66 4.19
N GLU A 333 18.08 7.45 5.02
CA GLU A 333 19.15 6.50 4.71
C GLU A 333 18.64 5.06 4.68
N THR A 334 17.78 4.68 5.63
CA THR A 334 17.14 3.35 5.63
C THR A 334 16.29 3.13 4.38
N MET A 335 15.48 4.11 3.99
CA MET A 335 14.67 4.01 2.77
C MET A 335 15.51 3.91 1.51
N ASN A 336 16.59 4.69 1.41
CA ASN A 336 17.49 4.65 0.26
C ASN A 336 18.28 3.35 0.18
N GLN A 337 18.78 2.81 1.30
CA GLN A 337 19.45 1.52 1.32
C GLN A 337 18.49 0.36 1.02
N ALA A 338 17.26 0.40 1.53
CA ALA A 338 16.23 -0.59 1.17
C ALA A 338 15.94 -0.55 -0.33
N SER A 339 15.70 0.63 -0.89
CA SER A 339 15.48 0.81 -2.32
C SER A 339 16.64 0.24 -3.15
N ALA A 340 17.88 0.60 -2.83
CA ALA A 340 19.05 0.10 -3.53
C ALA A 340 19.19 -1.43 -3.46
N ALA A 341 18.93 -2.01 -2.27
CA ALA A 341 19.04 -3.46 -2.06
C ALA A 341 17.96 -4.23 -2.84
N LEU A 342 16.76 -3.69 -2.95
CA LEU A 342 15.66 -4.30 -3.71
C LEU A 342 15.85 -4.16 -5.21
N HIS A 343 16.28 -2.98 -5.69
CA HIS A 343 16.57 -2.77 -7.12
C HIS A 343 17.80 -3.54 -7.61
N ALA A 344 18.70 -3.94 -6.73
CA ALA A 344 19.75 -4.89 -7.06
C ALA A 344 19.23 -6.32 -7.33
N ILE A 345 18.04 -6.66 -6.80
CA ILE A 345 17.37 -7.95 -7.09
C ILE A 345 16.54 -7.80 -8.38
N ASP A 346 15.69 -6.78 -8.44
CA ASP A 346 14.85 -6.46 -9.61
C ASP A 346 14.58 -4.95 -9.67
N PRO A 347 15.08 -4.26 -10.73
CA PRO A 347 14.95 -2.81 -10.86
C PRO A 347 13.50 -2.33 -11.09
N THR A 348 12.55 -3.24 -11.27
CA THR A 348 11.14 -2.94 -11.49
C THR A 348 10.30 -2.99 -10.20
N ILE A 349 10.90 -3.26 -9.05
CA ILE A 349 10.20 -3.23 -7.75
C ILE A 349 9.82 -1.78 -7.43
N TYR A 350 8.53 -1.57 -7.12
CA TYR A 350 8.02 -0.23 -6.82
C TYR A 350 7.84 -0.03 -5.31
N ILE A 351 8.37 1.08 -4.79
CA ILE A 351 8.32 1.41 -3.36
C ILE A 351 7.64 2.76 -3.19
N TYR A 352 6.65 2.84 -2.33
CA TYR A 352 5.98 4.07 -1.96
C TYR A 352 5.47 4.01 -0.53
N GLY A 353 5.08 5.14 0.03
CA GLY A 353 4.56 5.13 1.39
C GLY A 353 3.96 6.46 1.81
N GLU A 354 3.52 6.49 3.05
CA GLU A 354 2.96 7.67 3.69
C GLU A 354 4.08 8.59 4.17
N GLY A 355 4.24 9.73 3.51
CA GLY A 355 5.26 10.72 3.85
C GLY A 355 4.91 11.58 5.06
N TRP A 356 4.31 10.99 6.11
CA TRP A 356 3.89 11.66 7.34
C TRP A 356 3.99 10.74 8.56
N THR A 357 3.64 11.27 9.72
CA THR A 357 3.54 10.56 11.00
C THR A 357 2.21 10.91 11.67
N SER A 358 1.72 10.07 12.58
CA SER A 358 0.52 10.37 13.38
C SER A 358 0.82 11.30 14.57
N GLY A 359 2.08 11.32 15.05
CA GLY A 359 2.53 12.15 16.16
C GLY A 359 3.93 12.74 15.93
N SER A 360 4.48 13.38 16.95
CA SER A 360 5.84 13.91 16.91
C SER A 360 6.87 12.81 17.16
N SER A 361 8.00 12.88 16.46
CA SER A 361 9.15 11.99 16.63
C SER A 361 10.38 12.78 17.11
N PRO A 362 11.24 12.21 17.97
CA PRO A 362 12.51 12.84 18.33
C PRO A 362 13.54 12.85 17.18
N LEU A 363 13.34 12.03 16.11
CA LEU A 363 14.18 12.11 14.93
C LEU A 363 13.85 13.39 14.14
N PRO A 364 14.83 14.27 13.85
CA PRO A 364 14.57 15.53 13.13
C PRO A 364 13.93 15.31 11.76
N ASP A 365 13.00 16.19 11.38
CA ASP A 365 12.30 16.16 10.07
C ASP A 365 13.26 16.10 8.88
N SER A 366 14.41 16.77 8.96
CA SER A 366 15.44 16.80 7.90
C SER A 366 16.05 15.43 7.58
N LEU A 367 15.95 14.48 8.51
CA LEU A 367 16.47 13.11 8.39
C LEU A 367 15.38 12.09 8.08
N ARG A 368 14.11 12.46 8.20
CA ARG A 368 12.97 11.54 8.01
C ARG A 368 12.48 11.50 6.57
N ALA A 369 11.94 10.35 6.17
CA ALA A 369 11.33 10.12 4.87
C ALA A 369 9.91 10.73 4.77
N ILE A 370 9.76 11.96 5.24
CA ILE A 370 8.51 12.73 5.11
C ILE A 370 8.33 13.24 3.67
N LYS A 371 7.08 13.54 3.29
CA LYS A 371 6.70 13.99 1.95
C LYS A 371 7.60 15.12 1.43
N ALA A 372 7.89 16.12 2.27
CA ALA A 372 8.77 17.24 1.91
C ALA A 372 10.21 16.83 1.54
N ASN A 373 10.65 15.65 1.94
CA ASN A 373 11.97 15.09 1.65
C ASN A 373 11.96 14.03 0.53
N THR A 374 10.84 13.76 -0.12
CA THR A 374 10.74 12.73 -1.17
C THR A 374 11.76 12.96 -2.30
N PHE A 375 12.12 14.20 -2.59
CA PHE A 375 13.18 14.52 -3.55
C PHE A 375 14.58 13.99 -3.15
N LYS A 376 14.79 13.61 -1.88
CA LYS A 376 16.03 12.98 -1.38
C LYS A 376 15.99 11.45 -1.47
N LEU A 377 14.81 10.89 -1.73
CA LEU A 377 14.61 9.45 -1.80
C LEU A 377 14.90 8.93 -3.21
N ASN A 378 15.63 7.83 -3.29
CA ASN A 378 15.99 7.20 -4.54
C ASN A 378 14.93 6.16 -4.93
N GLN A 379 14.14 6.44 -5.98
CA GLN A 379 13.09 5.54 -6.49
C GLN A 379 12.05 5.12 -5.42
N VAL A 380 11.75 6.02 -4.49
CA VAL A 380 10.68 5.86 -3.51
C VAL A 380 9.69 7.01 -3.68
N ALA A 381 8.41 6.69 -3.64
CA ALA A 381 7.32 7.64 -3.84
C ALA A 381 6.56 7.93 -2.54
N ALA A 382 5.76 8.99 -2.56
CA ALA A 382 4.86 9.34 -1.47
C ALA A 382 3.45 9.65 -1.97
N PHE A 383 2.46 9.47 -1.10
CA PHE A 383 1.08 9.85 -1.35
C PHE A 383 0.91 11.38 -1.43
N SER A 384 0.11 11.85 -2.40
CA SER A 384 -0.22 13.26 -2.57
C SER A 384 -1.53 13.62 -1.83
N ASP A 385 -1.44 13.90 -0.54
CA ASP A 385 -2.56 14.44 0.25
C ASP A 385 -2.98 15.84 -0.24
N ASP A 386 -2.08 16.60 -0.89
CA ASP A 386 -2.43 17.85 -1.56
C ASP A 386 -3.52 17.65 -2.61
N LEU A 387 -3.40 16.62 -3.45
CA LEU A 387 -4.42 16.28 -4.44
C LEU A 387 -5.66 15.67 -3.79
N ARG A 388 -5.48 14.70 -2.89
CA ARG A 388 -6.60 14.04 -2.18
C ARG A 388 -7.55 15.05 -1.55
N ASP A 389 -7.01 15.96 -0.74
CA ASP A 389 -7.80 16.92 -0.01
C ASP A 389 -8.20 18.12 -0.89
N GLY A 390 -7.43 18.42 -1.94
CA GLY A 390 -7.83 19.33 -3.00
C GLY A 390 -9.09 18.86 -3.72
N LEU A 391 -9.23 17.55 -3.95
CA LEU A 391 -10.40 16.96 -4.61
C LEU A 391 -11.64 17.01 -3.71
N LYS A 392 -11.55 16.46 -2.49
CA LYS A 392 -12.73 16.15 -1.65
C LYS A 392 -12.85 16.97 -0.37
N GLY A 393 -11.94 17.90 -0.10
CA GLY A 393 -11.81 18.62 1.17
C GLY A 393 -10.98 17.83 2.20
N SER A 394 -10.52 18.55 3.23
CA SER A 394 -9.66 17.98 4.28
C SER A 394 -10.28 16.74 4.94
N VAL A 395 -9.51 15.68 5.09
CA VAL A 395 -9.95 14.45 5.79
C VAL A 395 -10.23 14.70 7.28
N PHE A 396 -9.67 15.76 7.85
CA PHE A 396 -9.87 16.15 9.26
C PHE A 396 -11.13 16.99 9.49
N ASN A 397 -11.83 17.42 8.42
CA ASN A 397 -13.10 18.12 8.49
C ASN A 397 -14.12 17.46 7.56
N HIS A 398 -14.96 16.61 8.09
CA HIS A 398 -15.80 15.68 7.31
C HIS A 398 -16.89 16.37 6.47
N THR A 399 -17.27 17.60 6.78
CA THR A 399 -18.26 18.39 6.04
C THR A 399 -17.64 19.36 5.04
N GLU A 400 -16.30 19.51 5.05
CA GLU A 400 -15.61 20.40 4.15
C GLU A 400 -15.70 19.91 2.70
N LYS A 401 -16.04 20.84 1.79
CA LYS A 401 -16.06 20.58 0.35
C LYS A 401 -14.66 20.67 -0.25
N GLY A 402 -14.45 20.01 -1.38
CA GLY A 402 -13.28 20.13 -2.22
C GLY A 402 -13.62 20.69 -3.61
N PHE A 403 -12.67 20.59 -4.53
CA PHE A 403 -12.83 21.04 -5.90
C PHE A 403 -14.03 20.38 -6.60
N ILE A 404 -14.19 19.06 -6.46
CA ILE A 404 -15.21 18.27 -7.19
C ILE A 404 -16.65 18.58 -6.76
N ASN A 405 -16.84 19.20 -5.61
CA ASN A 405 -18.15 19.49 -5.02
C ASN A 405 -18.34 20.97 -4.66
N GLY A 406 -17.67 21.85 -5.41
CA GLY A 406 -17.99 23.28 -5.50
C GLY A 406 -17.18 24.22 -4.62
N ARG A 407 -16.07 23.77 -3.98
CA ARG A 407 -15.18 24.69 -3.25
C ARG A 407 -14.19 25.35 -4.21
N ALA A 408 -14.33 26.64 -4.37
CA ALA A 408 -13.41 27.48 -5.14
C ALA A 408 -12.06 27.68 -4.42
N GLY A 409 -11.00 28.01 -5.20
CA GLY A 409 -9.67 28.34 -4.69
C GLY A 409 -8.78 27.13 -4.43
N LEU A 410 -9.13 25.95 -4.97
CA LEU A 410 -8.33 24.73 -4.88
C LEU A 410 -7.64 24.38 -6.22
N GLU A 411 -7.80 25.21 -7.23
CA GLU A 411 -7.26 24.99 -8.59
C GLU A 411 -5.75 24.74 -8.58
N GLU A 412 -4.99 25.39 -7.69
CA GLU A 412 -3.53 25.19 -7.62
C GLU A 412 -3.16 23.81 -7.02
N SER A 413 -3.94 23.30 -6.06
CA SER A 413 -3.77 21.94 -5.57
C SER A 413 -4.08 20.90 -6.64
N ILE A 414 -5.10 21.13 -7.48
CA ILE A 414 -5.44 20.28 -8.61
C ILE A 414 -4.33 20.34 -9.67
N LYS A 415 -3.84 21.53 -10.06
CA LYS A 415 -2.71 21.68 -10.99
C LYS A 415 -1.45 20.97 -10.47
N PHE A 416 -1.18 21.09 -9.17
CA PHE A 416 -0.05 20.45 -8.52
C PHE A 416 -0.16 18.92 -8.60
N GLY A 417 -1.35 18.36 -8.37
CA GLY A 417 -1.63 16.94 -8.55
C GLY A 417 -1.50 16.49 -10.01
N ILE A 418 -2.07 17.25 -10.97
CA ILE A 418 -1.95 16.97 -12.42
C ILE A 418 -0.49 16.84 -12.84
N THR A 419 0.38 17.68 -12.30
CA THR A 419 1.83 17.66 -12.61
C THR A 419 2.63 16.68 -11.77
N ALA A 420 1.98 15.77 -11.03
CA ALA A 420 2.65 14.81 -10.15
C ALA A 420 3.62 15.46 -9.17
N SER A 421 3.24 16.59 -8.59
CA SER A 421 4.00 17.30 -7.56
C SER A 421 5.43 17.68 -7.94
N VAL A 422 5.77 17.60 -9.24
CA VAL A 422 7.06 18.09 -9.75
C VAL A 422 7.03 19.60 -9.98
N LYS A 423 8.21 20.19 -10.12
CA LYS A 423 8.32 21.62 -10.41
C LYS A 423 7.68 21.97 -11.77
N HIS A 424 6.71 22.91 -11.76
CA HIS A 424 6.07 23.41 -12.98
C HIS A 424 5.89 24.94 -12.92
N PRO A 425 6.19 25.70 -14.00
CA PRO A 425 6.22 27.17 -13.97
C PRO A 425 4.84 27.82 -13.79
N GLN A 426 3.75 27.10 -14.06
CA GLN A 426 2.38 27.61 -13.96
C GLN A 426 1.64 27.12 -12.69
N VAL A 427 2.34 26.60 -11.69
CA VAL A 427 1.76 26.25 -10.38
C VAL A 427 2.20 27.29 -9.35
N ASP A 428 1.23 27.94 -8.74
CA ASP A 428 1.46 28.85 -7.61
C ASP A 428 1.46 28.04 -6.30
N TYR A 429 2.65 27.60 -5.88
CA TYR A 429 2.81 26.77 -4.69
C TYR A 429 2.31 27.45 -3.41
N SER A 430 2.25 28.78 -3.34
CA SER A 430 1.74 29.47 -2.16
C SER A 430 0.26 29.16 -1.88
N LYS A 431 -0.49 28.78 -2.91
CA LYS A 431 -1.92 28.45 -2.87
C LYS A 431 -2.22 26.97 -2.81
N VAL A 432 -1.22 26.09 -2.91
CA VAL A 432 -1.39 24.65 -2.71
C VAL A 432 -1.75 24.40 -1.24
N ASN A 433 -2.60 23.41 -0.96
CA ASN A 433 -3.13 23.14 0.38
C ASN A 433 -2.04 23.02 1.44
N TYR A 434 -1.15 22.06 1.33
CA TYR A 434 -0.15 21.74 2.36
C TYR A 434 1.27 22.06 1.89
N SER A 435 1.64 21.62 0.71
CA SER A 435 3.00 21.75 0.18
C SER A 435 3.23 23.12 -0.42
N LYS A 436 4.22 23.86 0.10
CA LYS A 436 4.56 25.20 -0.43
C LYS A 436 5.74 25.19 -1.41
N ALA A 437 6.14 24.00 -1.85
CA ALA A 437 7.18 23.77 -2.85
C ALA A 437 6.96 22.41 -3.52
N PRO A 438 7.50 22.17 -4.73
CA PRO A 438 7.50 20.83 -5.32
C PRO A 438 8.34 19.89 -4.47
N TRP A 439 7.84 18.67 -4.24
CA TRP A 439 8.53 17.67 -3.42
C TRP A 439 8.95 16.43 -4.18
N ALA A 440 8.49 16.22 -5.41
CA ALA A 440 8.91 15.15 -6.29
C ALA A 440 9.95 15.65 -7.32
N LYS A 441 11.00 14.88 -7.56
CA LYS A 441 11.95 15.12 -8.68
C LYS A 441 11.36 14.64 -10.00
N GLU A 442 10.75 13.45 -9.97
CA GLU A 442 10.19 12.77 -11.12
C GLU A 442 8.76 12.31 -10.84
N PRO A 443 7.91 12.20 -11.86
CA PRO A 443 6.49 11.92 -11.67
C PRO A 443 6.19 10.59 -10.97
N TYR A 444 7.03 9.57 -11.15
CA TYR A 444 6.86 8.29 -10.47
C TYR A 444 6.96 8.37 -8.94
N GLN A 445 7.48 9.47 -8.39
CA GLN A 445 7.56 9.69 -6.94
C GLN A 445 6.24 10.15 -6.32
N THR A 446 5.19 10.30 -7.11
CA THR A 446 3.89 10.78 -6.64
C THR A 446 2.79 9.74 -6.86
N ILE A 447 2.11 9.37 -5.77
CA ILE A 447 0.87 8.60 -5.81
C ILE A 447 -0.30 9.57 -5.87
N THR A 448 -1.06 9.53 -6.98
CA THR A 448 -2.27 10.33 -7.20
C THR A 448 -3.50 9.54 -6.81
N TYR A 449 -4.30 10.05 -5.89
CA TYR A 449 -5.46 9.34 -5.36
C TYR A 449 -6.54 10.28 -4.83
N ALA A 450 -7.75 9.76 -4.65
CA ALA A 450 -8.89 10.47 -4.07
C ALA A 450 -9.33 9.85 -2.73
N GLU A 451 -9.15 8.55 -2.57
CA GLU A 451 -9.47 7.78 -1.37
C GLU A 451 -8.55 6.57 -1.21
N CYS A 452 -8.46 6.03 -0.01
CA CYS A 452 -7.80 4.79 0.36
C CYS A 452 -8.59 4.09 1.47
N HIS A 453 -8.03 3.03 2.09
CA HIS A 453 -8.69 2.35 3.21
C HIS A 453 -8.91 3.26 4.41
N ASP A 454 -8.00 4.22 4.66
CA ASP A 454 -8.11 5.23 5.71
C ASP A 454 -9.17 6.28 5.39
N ASN A 455 -9.80 6.81 6.44
CA ASN A 455 -10.85 7.80 6.38
C ASN A 455 -12.12 7.30 5.65
N HIS A 456 -13.05 8.21 5.34
CA HIS A 456 -14.26 7.84 4.62
C HIS A 456 -13.96 7.45 3.17
N THR A 457 -14.69 6.46 2.63
CA THR A 457 -14.77 6.28 1.18
C THR A 457 -15.19 7.59 0.51
N LEU A 458 -14.85 7.82 -0.74
CA LEU A 458 -15.26 9.04 -1.42
C LEU A 458 -16.78 9.16 -1.49
N TRP A 459 -17.48 8.03 -1.66
CA TRP A 459 -18.95 8.00 -1.64
C TRP A 459 -19.51 8.48 -0.31
N ASP A 460 -19.03 7.94 0.81
CA ASP A 460 -19.48 8.32 2.15
C ASP A 460 -19.10 9.77 2.47
N ARG A 461 -17.92 10.20 2.03
CA ARG A 461 -17.46 11.58 2.16
C ARG A 461 -18.38 12.56 1.46
N LEU A 462 -18.83 12.24 0.24
CA LEU A 462 -19.77 13.08 -0.52
C LEU A 462 -21.16 13.15 0.15
N MET A 463 -21.57 12.07 0.80
CA MET A 463 -22.82 12.09 1.59
C MET A 463 -22.74 13.07 2.78
N LEU A 464 -21.57 13.21 3.40
CA LEU A 464 -21.35 14.12 4.53
C LEU A 464 -21.14 15.57 4.09
N SER A 465 -20.37 15.80 3.03
CA SER A 465 -20.02 17.16 2.56
C SER A 465 -21.09 17.76 1.64
N CYS A 466 -21.96 16.95 1.05
CA CYS A 466 -23.07 17.35 0.18
C CYS A 466 -24.35 16.56 0.51
N PRO A 467 -24.93 16.72 1.73
CA PRO A 467 -26.09 15.93 2.16
C PRO A 467 -27.31 16.14 1.24
N ASP A 468 -27.50 17.35 0.72
CA ASP A 468 -28.63 17.72 -0.13
C ASP A 468 -28.43 17.34 -1.62
N ALA A 469 -27.24 16.87 -2.02
CA ALA A 469 -27.00 16.50 -3.40
C ALA A 469 -27.76 15.19 -3.74
N SER A 470 -28.25 15.11 -4.98
CA SER A 470 -28.86 13.87 -5.49
C SER A 470 -27.83 12.74 -5.63
N GLU A 471 -28.30 11.48 -5.69
CA GLU A 471 -27.41 10.33 -6.00
C GLU A 471 -26.70 10.56 -7.35
N ALA A 472 -27.40 11.10 -8.33
CA ALA A 472 -26.85 11.40 -9.66
C ALA A 472 -25.72 12.43 -9.60
N ASP A 473 -25.87 13.49 -8.81
CA ASP A 473 -24.83 14.51 -8.66
C ASP A 473 -23.60 13.97 -7.94
N ARG A 474 -23.77 13.14 -6.90
CA ARG A 474 -22.66 12.46 -6.22
C ARG A 474 -21.91 11.54 -7.18
N ILE A 475 -22.61 10.84 -8.09
CA ILE A 475 -21.98 10.04 -9.14
C ILE A 475 -21.16 10.92 -10.09
N LYS A 476 -21.67 12.11 -10.50
CA LYS A 476 -20.90 13.08 -11.32
C LYS A 476 -19.64 13.54 -10.59
N MET A 477 -19.75 13.91 -9.32
CA MET A 477 -18.60 14.31 -8.49
C MET A 477 -17.55 13.20 -8.41
N GLN A 478 -17.96 11.95 -8.23
CA GLN A 478 -17.05 10.83 -8.16
C GLN A 478 -16.42 10.51 -9.53
N LYS A 479 -17.17 10.61 -10.64
CA LYS A 479 -16.63 10.54 -12.01
C LYS A 479 -15.55 11.61 -12.21
N LEU A 480 -15.83 12.87 -11.83
CA LEU A 480 -14.89 13.98 -11.96
C LEU A 480 -13.60 13.70 -11.17
N ALA A 481 -13.71 13.27 -9.90
CA ALA A 481 -12.54 12.91 -9.09
C ALA A 481 -11.67 11.84 -9.76
N MET A 482 -12.29 10.77 -10.23
CA MET A 482 -11.56 9.67 -10.85
C MET A 482 -10.97 10.03 -12.21
N THR A 483 -11.65 10.91 -12.97
CA THR A 483 -11.08 11.43 -14.20
C THR A 483 -9.84 12.28 -13.91
N ILE A 484 -9.86 13.13 -12.88
CA ILE A 484 -8.68 13.88 -12.45
C ILE A 484 -7.54 12.93 -12.06
N VAL A 485 -7.80 11.91 -11.23
CA VAL A 485 -6.77 10.95 -10.80
C VAL A 485 -6.15 10.20 -11.97
N LEU A 486 -6.99 9.63 -12.87
CA LEU A 486 -6.52 8.77 -13.95
C LEU A 486 -5.96 9.53 -15.17
N THR A 487 -6.19 10.84 -15.28
CA THR A 487 -5.58 11.70 -16.31
C THR A 487 -4.42 12.56 -15.78
N SER A 488 -4.17 12.55 -14.47
CA SER A 488 -2.98 13.18 -13.88
C SER A 488 -1.72 12.37 -14.18
N GLN A 489 -0.59 13.07 -14.21
CA GLN A 489 0.73 12.43 -14.25
C GLN A 489 1.02 11.71 -12.91
N GLY A 490 2.08 10.90 -12.89
CA GLY A 490 2.42 10.10 -11.71
C GLY A 490 1.79 8.70 -11.71
N VAL A 491 1.72 8.08 -10.56
CA VAL A 491 1.16 6.74 -10.36
C VAL A 491 -0.26 6.85 -9.83
N SER A 492 -1.22 6.26 -10.55
CA SER A 492 -2.62 6.30 -10.13
C SER A 492 -2.93 5.22 -9.10
N PHE A 493 -3.71 5.58 -8.09
CA PHE A 493 -4.10 4.70 -7.02
C PHE A 493 -5.62 4.68 -6.84
N LEU A 494 -6.19 3.49 -6.75
CA LEU A 494 -7.61 3.22 -6.61
C LEU A 494 -7.86 2.40 -5.34
N HIS A 495 -8.79 2.84 -4.51
CA HIS A 495 -9.30 2.04 -3.40
C HIS A 495 -10.29 0.99 -3.94
N ALA A 496 -10.09 -0.27 -3.62
CA ALA A 496 -10.91 -1.35 -4.16
C ALA A 496 -12.39 -1.22 -3.78
N GLY A 497 -13.24 -1.34 -4.79
CA GLY A 497 -14.68 -1.13 -4.67
C GLY A 497 -15.15 0.29 -4.99
N MET A 498 -14.22 1.26 -5.15
CA MET A 498 -14.59 2.62 -5.54
C MET A 498 -15.31 2.64 -6.90
N GLU A 499 -14.97 1.72 -7.81
CA GLU A 499 -15.58 1.57 -9.14
C GLU A 499 -17.03 1.06 -9.10
N MET A 500 -17.52 0.69 -7.95
CA MET A 500 -18.93 0.37 -7.69
C MET A 500 -19.51 1.21 -6.55
N LEU A 501 -18.91 2.39 -6.29
CA LEU A 501 -19.33 3.38 -5.29
C LEU A 501 -19.39 2.77 -3.88
N ARG A 502 -18.32 2.11 -3.46
CA ARG A 502 -18.21 1.44 -2.16
C ARG A 502 -18.57 2.39 -1.02
N THR A 503 -19.39 1.89 -0.09
CA THR A 503 -19.71 2.54 1.17
C THR A 503 -19.24 1.68 2.34
N LYS A 504 -18.80 2.32 3.39
CA LYS A 504 -18.61 1.74 4.72
C LYS A 504 -19.64 2.28 5.70
N ASN A 505 -20.83 2.66 5.17
CA ASN A 505 -21.96 3.21 5.92
C ASN A 505 -21.59 4.45 6.77
N GLY A 506 -20.66 5.28 6.28
CA GLY A 506 -20.18 6.49 6.95
C GLY A 506 -19.19 6.23 8.08
N VAL A 507 -18.70 5.01 8.26
CA VAL A 507 -17.64 4.71 9.24
C VAL A 507 -16.31 5.14 8.68
N GLU A 508 -15.65 6.10 9.35
CA GLU A 508 -14.38 6.69 8.90
C GLU A 508 -13.20 5.74 9.10
N ASN A 509 -13.03 5.27 10.34
CA ASN A 509 -11.91 4.42 10.75
C ASN A 509 -12.44 3.03 11.09
N SER A 510 -12.53 2.18 10.07
CA SER A 510 -13.21 0.88 10.16
C SER A 510 -12.26 -0.28 10.44
N PHE A 511 -11.04 -0.02 10.97
CA PHE A 511 -9.96 -1.01 11.09
C PHE A 511 -10.34 -2.27 11.89
N ASN A 512 -11.25 -2.15 12.84
CA ASN A 512 -11.78 -3.25 13.67
C ASN A 512 -13.31 -3.33 13.62
N SER A 513 -13.94 -2.69 12.64
CA SER A 513 -15.39 -2.80 12.42
C SER A 513 -15.73 -4.15 11.82
N PRO A 514 -16.96 -4.67 12.04
CA PRO A 514 -17.33 -6.00 11.54
C PRO A 514 -17.38 -6.07 10.02
N ASP A 515 -17.44 -7.30 9.49
CA ASP A 515 -17.48 -7.58 8.06
C ASP A 515 -18.57 -6.78 7.32
N GLU A 516 -19.72 -6.56 7.93
CA GLU A 516 -20.86 -5.81 7.35
C GLU A 516 -20.50 -4.38 6.94
N ILE A 517 -19.51 -3.78 7.60
CA ILE A 517 -18.99 -2.45 7.28
C ILE A 517 -17.91 -2.53 6.21
N ASN A 518 -17.04 -3.52 6.30
CA ASN A 518 -15.81 -3.57 5.50
C ASN A 518 -15.95 -4.37 4.20
N ARG A 519 -16.76 -5.44 4.20
CA ARG A 519 -16.90 -6.35 3.05
C ARG A 519 -17.40 -5.67 1.79
N PHE A 520 -16.99 -6.15 0.64
CA PHE A 520 -17.55 -5.72 -0.64
C PHE A 520 -19.00 -6.19 -0.76
N ASP A 521 -19.88 -5.27 -1.11
CA ASP A 521 -21.21 -5.61 -1.60
C ASP A 521 -21.15 -5.72 -3.14
N TRP A 522 -20.94 -6.94 -3.63
CA TRP A 522 -20.79 -7.20 -5.05
C TRP A 522 -22.07 -6.92 -5.87
N ASP A 523 -23.23 -6.84 -5.23
CA ASP A 523 -24.48 -6.47 -5.91
C ASP A 523 -24.52 -4.98 -6.25
N ARG A 524 -23.73 -4.14 -5.59
CA ARG A 524 -23.52 -2.72 -6.00
C ARG A 524 -22.91 -2.62 -7.41
N LYS A 525 -22.07 -3.59 -7.81
CA LYS A 525 -21.57 -3.65 -9.20
C LYS A 525 -22.71 -3.72 -10.21
N THR A 526 -23.79 -4.43 -9.89
CA THR A 526 -24.98 -4.47 -10.76
C THR A 526 -25.76 -3.15 -10.70
N LYS A 527 -25.94 -2.59 -9.51
CA LYS A 527 -26.66 -1.32 -9.33
C LYS A 527 -25.96 -0.17 -10.06
N TYR A 528 -24.64 -0.14 -10.04
CA TYR A 528 -23.82 0.92 -10.60
C TYR A 528 -22.97 0.47 -11.78
N ALA A 529 -23.50 -0.44 -12.61
CA ALA A 529 -22.78 -1.02 -13.74
C ALA A 529 -22.22 0.06 -14.70
N ALA A 530 -23.01 1.08 -15.01
CA ALA A 530 -22.57 2.18 -15.87
C ALA A 530 -21.38 2.97 -15.29
N PHE A 531 -21.29 3.10 -13.96
CA PHE A 531 -20.13 3.73 -13.31
C PHE A 531 -18.90 2.81 -13.35
N ASN A 532 -19.09 1.51 -13.10
CA ASN A 532 -18.03 0.51 -13.24
C ASN A 532 -17.44 0.50 -14.66
N ASP A 533 -18.29 0.51 -15.68
CA ASP A 533 -17.87 0.55 -17.09
C ASP A 533 -17.13 1.85 -17.41
N TYR A 534 -17.56 2.98 -16.84
CA TYR A 534 -16.87 4.27 -17.00
C TYR A 534 -15.43 4.21 -16.46
N ILE A 535 -15.24 3.62 -15.27
CA ILE A 535 -13.91 3.47 -14.65
C ILE A 535 -13.02 2.53 -15.48
N GLN A 536 -13.55 1.41 -15.97
CA GLN A 536 -12.81 0.51 -16.88
C GLN A 536 -12.35 1.24 -18.16
N GLN A 537 -13.24 2.00 -18.78
CA GLN A 537 -12.91 2.78 -19.98
C GLN A 537 -11.87 3.86 -19.68
N LEU A 538 -11.95 4.51 -18.50
CA LEU A 538 -10.99 5.53 -18.10
C LEU A 538 -9.59 4.95 -17.83
N ILE A 539 -9.52 3.76 -17.21
CA ILE A 539 -8.27 3.01 -17.06
C ILE A 539 -7.70 2.65 -18.44
N GLN A 540 -8.56 2.19 -19.35
CA GLN A 540 -8.14 1.84 -20.71
C GLN A 540 -7.63 3.06 -21.49
N LEU A 541 -8.31 4.21 -21.37
CA LEU A 541 -7.88 5.48 -21.96
C LEU A 541 -6.46 5.86 -21.45
N ARG A 542 -6.21 5.78 -20.14
CA ARG A 542 -4.86 6.02 -19.58
C ARG A 542 -3.82 5.06 -20.14
N LYS A 543 -4.16 3.78 -20.33
CA LYS A 543 -3.25 2.76 -20.88
C LYS A 543 -2.96 2.97 -22.35
N ASN A 544 -3.96 3.39 -23.13
CA ASN A 544 -3.82 3.64 -24.56
C ASN A 544 -3.05 4.95 -24.86
N HIS A 545 -3.13 5.94 -23.96
CA HIS A 545 -2.58 7.27 -24.17
C HIS A 545 -1.41 7.58 -23.23
N PRO A 546 -0.16 7.33 -23.66
CA PRO A 546 1.03 7.56 -22.87
C PRO A 546 1.27 9.03 -22.51
N ALA A 547 0.59 9.98 -23.12
CA ALA A 547 0.58 11.39 -22.75
C ALA A 547 0.14 11.63 -21.30
N PHE A 548 -0.74 10.77 -20.73
CA PHE A 548 -1.18 10.84 -19.34
C PHE A 548 -0.21 10.21 -18.33
N ARG A 549 0.91 9.66 -18.78
CA ARG A 549 1.88 8.94 -17.95
C ARG A 549 3.31 9.19 -18.40
N MET A 550 3.63 10.47 -18.61
CA MET A 550 4.97 10.90 -18.98
C MET A 550 5.98 10.51 -17.90
N PRO A 551 7.12 9.88 -18.27
CA PRO A 551 8.05 9.31 -17.29
C PRO A 551 8.97 10.33 -16.62
N THR A 552 9.08 11.56 -17.14
CA THR A 552 10.00 12.56 -16.60
C THR A 552 9.35 13.92 -16.36
N ALA A 553 9.86 14.63 -15.35
CA ALA A 553 9.45 15.99 -15.02
C ALA A 553 9.71 16.97 -16.19
N ASP A 554 10.77 16.76 -16.97
CA ASP A 554 11.07 17.58 -18.14
C ASP A 554 10.00 17.44 -19.23
N MET A 555 9.52 16.24 -19.47
CA MET A 555 8.40 16.01 -20.41
C MET A 555 7.14 16.72 -19.93
N ILE A 556 6.82 16.67 -18.64
CA ILE A 556 5.66 17.35 -18.07
C ILE A 556 5.78 18.86 -18.28
N ARG A 557 6.91 19.46 -17.91
CA ARG A 557 7.16 20.91 -18.09
C ARG A 557 7.08 21.36 -19.54
N LYS A 558 7.55 20.54 -20.46
CA LYS A 558 7.57 20.85 -21.90
C LYS A 558 6.19 20.74 -22.52
N ASN A 559 5.40 19.74 -22.13
CA ASN A 559 4.19 19.36 -22.87
C ASN A 559 2.90 19.82 -22.19
N ILE A 560 2.87 20.03 -20.87
CA ILE A 560 1.67 20.53 -20.17
C ILE A 560 1.68 22.05 -20.13
N LYS A 561 0.55 22.63 -20.56
CA LYS A 561 0.30 24.07 -20.45
C LYS A 561 -1.09 24.30 -19.89
N PHE A 562 -1.20 24.91 -18.71
CA PHE A 562 -2.48 25.32 -18.15
C PHE A 562 -3.05 26.50 -18.92
N LEU A 563 -4.37 26.46 -19.18
CA LEU A 563 -5.13 27.52 -19.83
C LEU A 563 -5.71 28.44 -18.76
N ASP A 564 -5.83 29.73 -19.08
CA ASP A 564 -6.43 30.73 -18.16
C ASP A 564 -7.96 30.59 -18.22
N THR A 565 -8.54 30.03 -17.18
CA THR A 565 -10.00 29.82 -17.06
C THR A 565 -10.72 31.00 -16.42
N LYS A 566 -10.00 31.86 -15.66
CA LYS A 566 -10.54 32.98 -14.87
C LYS A 566 -11.65 32.58 -13.88
N ASP A 567 -11.81 31.31 -13.60
CA ASP A 567 -12.79 30.76 -12.67
C ASP A 567 -12.05 29.92 -11.62
N PRO A 568 -12.22 30.20 -10.32
CA PRO A 568 -11.44 29.56 -9.24
C PRO A 568 -11.87 28.12 -8.95
N ASN A 569 -12.84 27.56 -9.68
CA ASN A 569 -13.24 26.15 -9.58
C ASN A 569 -13.28 25.45 -10.95
N LEU A 570 -12.47 25.94 -11.88
CA LEU A 570 -12.34 25.42 -13.24
C LEU A 570 -10.86 25.29 -13.60
N VAL A 571 -10.42 24.07 -13.95
CA VAL A 571 -9.05 23.79 -14.38
C VAL A 571 -9.06 23.28 -15.79
N ALA A 572 -8.25 23.88 -16.66
CA ALA A 572 -8.06 23.41 -18.03
C ALA A 572 -6.58 23.37 -18.38
N TYR A 573 -6.16 22.38 -19.12
CA TYR A 573 -4.79 22.29 -19.62
C TYR A 573 -4.71 21.60 -20.98
N GLN A 574 -3.64 21.88 -21.68
CA GLN A 574 -3.27 21.24 -22.93
C GLN A 574 -2.06 20.35 -22.71
N ILE A 575 -2.07 19.17 -23.31
CA ILE A 575 -0.89 18.35 -23.57
C ILE A 575 -0.64 18.39 -25.09
N ALA A 576 0.57 18.75 -25.50
CA ALA A 576 0.87 18.97 -26.93
C ALA A 576 2.08 18.14 -27.40
N PHE A 577 2.32 18.19 -28.71
CA PHE A 577 3.49 17.63 -29.40
C PHE A 577 3.62 16.11 -29.34
N ASN A 578 2.51 15.36 -29.46
CA ASN A 578 2.52 13.89 -29.35
C ASN A 578 3.31 13.42 -28.10
N ALA A 579 2.97 14.02 -26.96
CA ALA A 579 3.70 13.82 -25.71
C ALA A 579 3.86 12.33 -25.39
N ASN A 580 5.08 11.92 -25.03
CA ASN A 580 5.43 10.53 -24.72
C ASN A 580 5.11 9.55 -25.88
N ASN A 581 5.20 9.99 -27.15
CA ASN A 581 4.85 9.25 -28.34
C ASN A 581 3.36 8.87 -28.45
N ASP A 582 2.48 9.68 -27.88
CA ASP A 582 1.03 9.48 -28.01
C ASP A 582 0.57 9.61 -29.46
N ALA A 583 -0.48 8.87 -29.81
CA ALA A 583 -1.11 8.95 -31.12
C ALA A 583 -1.83 10.30 -31.34
N TRP A 584 -2.32 10.92 -30.26
CA TRP A 584 -2.95 12.24 -30.32
C TRP A 584 -1.91 13.35 -30.35
N THR A 585 -2.03 14.25 -31.32
CA THR A 585 -1.09 15.37 -31.49
C THR A 585 -1.25 16.38 -30.39
N ARG A 586 -2.50 16.65 -29.98
CA ARG A 586 -2.85 17.63 -28.97
C ARG A 586 -4.06 17.15 -28.17
N ILE A 587 -3.97 17.24 -26.85
CA ILE A 587 -5.04 16.86 -25.94
C ILE A 587 -5.40 18.10 -25.10
N ILE A 588 -6.68 18.41 -24.99
CA ILE A 588 -7.19 19.43 -24.05
C ILE A 588 -8.04 18.71 -23.01
N VAL A 589 -7.73 18.92 -21.75
CA VAL A 589 -8.47 18.37 -20.61
C VAL A 589 -9.04 19.53 -19.80
N ILE A 590 -10.33 19.41 -19.46
CA ILE A 590 -11.05 20.44 -18.70
C ILE A 590 -11.78 19.78 -17.55
N PHE A 591 -11.67 20.35 -16.36
CA PHE A 591 -12.34 19.92 -15.14
C PHE A 591 -13.18 21.07 -14.61
N ASN A 592 -14.50 20.90 -14.57
CA ASN A 592 -15.44 21.87 -14.03
C ASN A 592 -15.98 21.38 -12.68
N GLY A 593 -15.50 21.94 -11.58
CA GLY A 593 -16.00 21.64 -10.23
C GLY A 593 -17.22 22.48 -9.81
N ASN A 594 -17.65 23.45 -10.65
CA ASN A 594 -18.86 24.23 -10.39
C ASN A 594 -20.13 23.38 -10.60
N ALA A 595 -21.24 23.83 -10.03
CA ALA A 595 -22.53 23.16 -10.22
C ALA A 595 -23.15 23.42 -11.61
N ASP A 596 -22.81 24.54 -12.23
CA ASP A 596 -23.33 25.01 -13.53
C ASP A 596 -22.32 24.83 -14.66
N GLU A 597 -22.83 24.88 -15.89
CA GLU A 597 -21.99 24.84 -17.10
C GLU A 597 -21.04 26.05 -17.14
N LYS A 598 -19.80 25.82 -17.53
CA LYS A 598 -18.79 26.85 -17.74
C LYS A 598 -18.23 26.80 -19.16
N PHE A 599 -17.90 27.97 -19.70
CA PHE A 599 -17.32 28.09 -21.04
C PHE A 599 -15.82 28.34 -20.93
N VAL A 600 -15.03 27.50 -21.60
CA VAL A 600 -13.57 27.57 -21.62
C VAL A 600 -13.09 27.98 -23.01
N ALA A 601 -12.24 28.99 -23.08
CA ALA A 601 -11.53 29.34 -24.31
C ALA A 601 -10.47 28.24 -24.61
N ILE A 602 -10.50 27.72 -25.80
CA ILE A 602 -9.55 26.69 -26.25
C ILE A 602 -8.74 27.19 -27.46
N PRO A 603 -7.53 26.65 -27.68
CA PRO A 603 -6.74 26.94 -28.87
C PRO A 603 -7.51 26.66 -30.16
N LYS A 604 -7.19 27.42 -31.23
CA LYS A 604 -7.77 27.12 -32.56
C LYS A 604 -7.36 25.74 -33.04
N GLY A 605 -8.30 25.02 -33.63
CA GLY A 605 -8.11 23.68 -34.17
C GLY A 605 -9.42 22.98 -34.45
N THR A 606 -9.33 21.79 -35.01
CA THR A 606 -10.46 20.87 -35.17
C THR A 606 -10.28 19.75 -34.14
N PHE A 607 -11.14 19.71 -33.15
CA PHE A 607 -11.03 18.75 -32.05
C PHE A 607 -12.17 17.74 -32.11
N ASN A 608 -11.88 16.50 -31.72
CA ASN A 608 -12.88 15.52 -31.39
C ASN A 608 -13.04 15.43 -29.87
N ILE A 609 -14.26 15.55 -29.36
CA ILE A 609 -14.57 15.27 -27.97
C ILE A 609 -14.52 13.75 -27.81
N VAL A 610 -13.69 13.25 -26.90
CA VAL A 610 -13.52 11.81 -26.64
C VAL A 610 -14.00 11.40 -25.24
N LEU A 611 -14.18 12.39 -24.36
CA LEU A 611 -14.78 12.20 -23.02
C LEU A 611 -15.66 13.40 -22.71
N ASP A 612 -16.89 13.14 -22.30
CA ASP A 612 -17.83 14.11 -21.76
C ASP A 612 -18.48 13.58 -20.45
N GLU A 613 -19.48 14.28 -19.91
CA GLU A 613 -20.17 13.89 -18.68
C GLU A 613 -20.86 12.53 -18.76
N THR A 614 -21.18 12.05 -19.97
CA THR A 614 -21.98 10.86 -20.23
C THR A 614 -21.15 9.64 -20.59
N GLN A 615 -20.12 9.80 -21.41
CA GLN A 615 -19.42 8.67 -22.04
C GLN A 615 -17.96 8.95 -22.36
N ILE A 616 -17.24 7.87 -22.63
CA ILE A 616 -15.87 7.88 -23.17
C ILE A 616 -15.91 7.15 -24.52
N ASN A 617 -15.38 7.78 -25.56
CA ASN A 617 -15.25 7.19 -26.90
C ASN A 617 -14.01 7.73 -27.61
N GLU A 618 -12.91 6.97 -27.58
CA GLU A 618 -11.64 7.36 -28.20
C GLU A 618 -11.72 7.61 -29.71
N LYS A 619 -12.76 7.10 -30.40
CA LYS A 619 -13.01 7.38 -31.82
C LYS A 619 -13.69 8.73 -32.07
N GLY A 620 -14.11 9.40 -31.02
CA GLY A 620 -14.81 10.68 -31.05
C GLY A 620 -16.31 10.54 -30.79
N ILE A 621 -16.83 11.45 -29.97
CA ILE A 621 -18.25 11.64 -29.68
C ILE A 621 -18.83 12.69 -30.64
N LYS A 622 -18.08 13.80 -30.77
CA LYS A 622 -18.48 14.95 -31.59
C LYS A 622 -17.26 15.73 -32.04
N THR A 623 -17.25 16.19 -33.28
CA THR A 623 -16.23 17.15 -33.76
C THR A 623 -16.60 18.58 -33.38
N LEU A 624 -15.62 19.33 -32.92
CA LEU A 624 -15.75 20.72 -32.50
C LEU A 624 -14.76 21.61 -33.27
N ILE A 625 -15.31 22.65 -33.93
CA ILE A 625 -14.54 23.73 -34.55
C ILE A 625 -15.04 25.04 -33.91
N SER A 626 -14.48 25.39 -32.76
CA SER A 626 -14.91 26.56 -31.98
C SER A 626 -13.75 27.08 -31.15
N PRO A 627 -13.62 28.38 -30.92
CA PRO A 627 -12.63 28.92 -30.02
C PRO A 627 -12.99 28.75 -28.53
N LYS A 628 -14.15 28.20 -28.22
CA LYS A 628 -14.61 27.91 -26.85
C LYS A 628 -15.50 26.67 -26.81
N VAL A 629 -15.55 26.05 -25.65
CA VAL A 629 -16.39 24.88 -25.37
C VAL A 629 -17.11 25.04 -24.04
N GLY A 630 -18.40 24.65 -23.98
CA GLY A 630 -19.17 24.53 -22.74
C GLY A 630 -18.88 23.19 -22.08
N VAL A 631 -18.64 23.20 -20.79
CA VAL A 631 -18.40 22.01 -19.97
C VAL A 631 -19.44 21.98 -18.85
N PRO A 632 -20.30 20.95 -18.80
CA PRO A 632 -21.34 20.83 -17.77
C PRO A 632 -20.77 20.88 -16.36
N GLY A 633 -21.62 21.22 -15.39
CA GLY A 633 -21.22 21.27 -13.97
C GLY A 633 -20.83 19.88 -13.42
N MET A 634 -19.89 19.85 -12.50
CA MET A 634 -19.38 18.64 -11.84
C MET A 634 -18.93 17.57 -12.87
N SER A 635 -18.25 18.03 -13.92
CA SER A 635 -17.85 17.12 -15.01
C SER A 635 -16.45 17.40 -15.56
N ALA A 636 -15.95 16.45 -16.32
CA ALA A 636 -14.73 16.57 -17.11
C ALA A 636 -15.03 16.51 -18.61
N MET A 637 -14.13 17.10 -19.41
CA MET A 637 -14.15 16.98 -20.86
C MET A 637 -12.74 16.79 -21.40
N ILE A 638 -12.58 15.86 -22.35
CA ILE A 638 -11.33 15.66 -23.09
C ILE A 638 -11.59 15.85 -24.58
N LEU A 639 -10.79 16.72 -25.18
CA LEU A 639 -10.80 16.99 -26.60
C LEU A 639 -9.43 16.63 -27.19
N VAL A 640 -9.42 16.07 -28.40
CA VAL A 640 -8.18 15.60 -29.04
C VAL A 640 -8.12 16.02 -30.51
N GLU A 641 -6.89 16.20 -31.00
CA GLU A 641 -6.56 16.51 -32.39
C GLU A 641 -5.62 15.46 -32.98
#